data_c387eb341039a5775ea2e2821b4fa4cb
#
_entry.id   c387eb341039a5775ea2e2821b4fa4cb
#
_cell.length_a   1.000
_cell.length_b   1.000
_cell.length_c   1.000
_cell.angle_alpha   90.00
_cell.angle_beta   90.00
_cell.angle_gamma   90.00
#
_symmetry.space_group_name_H-M   'P 1'
#
loop_
_entity.id
_entity.type
_entity.pdbx_description
1 polymer ?
#
loop_
_entity_poly.entity_id
_entity_poly.type
_entity_poly.pdbx_seq_one_letter_code
_entity_poly.pdbx_strand_id
1 'polypeptide(L)'
;MLTETQRQVLERLAELAVPADDYPSAAEAGAVGFIERVLTVDRPDWRPRVDRALAVAGDVVMQEAEAALEAVLADGDGAWLVRLIAQGYYAGETRGESGGSRAGEGGAYAETTRGEVRGGGGPGAWRMVGWRSDAAGPWDAVSTELTLTPRSALADRYDVVVIGSGAGGGTAAQVLAESGRTVLVVEAGRYPTTESLAHDHLRNPRSVAGLPAVTDPDPQGRPRVAVVDGVTSYPLPPDGDWGNNAFTVGGGTRVYGAQAWRFVPHDFRMASTYGVPEGSGLADWPISYDDLAPYYTLAEQRFGVSGGGVDPWHEPRELPMPPLPRTGPAHRLAAAAETLGWGTLDVPLLINSVDYQGRAACVRCGQCVGFACPVEAKSGTHNTALPAALATGNCTLLTETTAERLVVRNGRVVGVALVDGQLWRRTIECAEVVIAAGASETPRLLLNSAHPAEPNGLGNNHDQVGRYLQAHVYAGAVGLFDDELTDLIGPGVSIATCDFRHGNDGIIGGGMLANEFVPTPAATYDYLTGAGLIPRAGLAGKQAMRHEARRMLRVVGPIQEVTSPDSRIRIDPRTRDRFGNPVAKISGSIHPEDVRAQTFMSAKAREWLVTAGAVRTATSTLGTTARASTGQHQAGTCRMGNDPAHSVTDPHGRLWAHPNVRITDASVHVTNGGVNPVLTVLANALRITNHQVHEST
;
A
#
# COMPACT_ATOMS: atom_id res chain seq x y z
N MET A 1 -31.10 -8.07 4.19
CA MET A 1 -31.04 -9.44 3.68
C MET A 1 -31.65 -9.45 2.27
N LEU A 2 -31.20 -10.36 1.41
CA LEU A 2 -31.78 -10.57 0.07
C LEU A 2 -33.19 -11.18 0.22
N THR A 3 -34.09 -10.87 -0.73
CA THR A 3 -35.35 -11.58 -0.87
C THR A 3 -35.11 -13.00 -1.35
N GLU A 4 -36.09 -13.91 -1.22
CA GLU A 4 -35.97 -15.27 -1.71
C GLU A 4 -35.74 -15.33 -3.23
N THR A 5 -36.45 -14.50 -3.99
CA THR A 5 -36.25 -14.36 -5.44
C THR A 5 -34.85 -13.86 -5.77
N GLN A 6 -34.35 -12.84 -5.07
CA GLN A 6 -33.00 -12.33 -5.27
C GLN A 6 -31.93 -13.38 -4.96
N ARG A 7 -32.16 -14.20 -3.95
CA ARG A 7 -31.29 -15.30 -3.57
C ARG A 7 -31.23 -16.36 -4.66
N GLN A 8 -32.37 -16.78 -5.21
CA GLN A 8 -32.43 -17.73 -6.33
C GLN A 8 -31.72 -17.22 -7.60
N VAL A 9 -31.92 -15.92 -7.92
CA VAL A 9 -31.21 -15.27 -9.04
C VAL A 9 -29.72 -15.26 -8.80
N LEU A 10 -29.29 -14.97 -7.57
CA LEU A 10 -27.85 -14.94 -7.21
C LEU A 10 -27.22 -16.33 -7.23
N GLU A 11 -27.94 -17.38 -6.76
CA GLU A 11 -27.49 -18.78 -6.86
C GLU A 11 -27.25 -19.16 -8.30
N ARG A 12 -28.24 -18.89 -9.16
CA ARG A 12 -28.14 -19.20 -10.60
C ARG A 12 -27.03 -18.41 -11.27
N LEU A 13 -26.86 -17.14 -10.93
CA LEU A 13 -25.76 -16.33 -11.45
C LEU A 13 -24.41 -16.87 -11.00
N ALA A 14 -24.28 -17.31 -9.76
CA ALA A 14 -23.05 -17.89 -9.23
C ALA A 14 -22.68 -19.23 -9.93
N GLU A 15 -23.68 -20.07 -10.25
CA GLU A 15 -23.48 -21.28 -11.06
C GLU A 15 -22.99 -20.95 -12.47
N LEU A 16 -23.55 -19.92 -13.11
CA LEU A 16 -23.14 -19.53 -14.45
C LEU A 16 -21.75 -18.85 -14.46
N ALA A 17 -21.46 -18.03 -13.45
CA ALA A 17 -20.19 -17.32 -13.33
C ALA A 17 -19.00 -18.26 -13.14
N VAL A 18 -19.15 -19.27 -12.27
CA VAL A 18 -18.14 -20.29 -11.98
C VAL A 18 -18.87 -21.65 -11.86
N PRO A 19 -19.15 -22.34 -12.97
CA PRO A 19 -19.92 -23.59 -12.95
C PRO A 19 -19.15 -24.76 -12.34
N ALA A 20 -19.88 -25.81 -11.95
CA ALA A 20 -19.27 -27.06 -11.50
C ALA A 20 -18.54 -27.77 -12.64
N ASP A 21 -17.43 -28.42 -12.30
CA ASP A 21 -16.69 -29.41 -13.10
C ASP A 21 -16.12 -30.46 -12.14
N ASP A 22 -14.84 -30.83 -12.20
CA ASP A 22 -14.15 -31.65 -11.18
C ASP A 22 -14.08 -30.93 -9.80
N TYR A 23 -14.41 -29.63 -9.75
CA TYR A 23 -14.46 -28.78 -8.58
C TYR A 23 -15.83 -28.09 -8.46
N PRO A 24 -16.29 -27.75 -7.24
CA PRO A 24 -17.61 -27.17 -7.03
C PRO A 24 -17.82 -25.87 -7.80
N SER A 25 -19.08 -25.56 -8.10
CA SER A 25 -19.50 -24.23 -8.58
C SER A 25 -19.32 -23.17 -7.50
N ALA A 26 -19.41 -21.87 -7.87
CA ALA A 26 -19.42 -20.80 -6.88
C ALA A 26 -20.66 -20.87 -5.98
N ALA A 27 -21.81 -21.32 -6.50
CA ALA A 27 -23.02 -21.52 -5.71
C ALA A 27 -22.84 -22.62 -4.65
N GLU A 28 -22.36 -23.80 -5.05
CA GLU A 28 -22.04 -24.93 -4.15
C GLU A 28 -20.96 -24.56 -3.12
N ALA A 29 -20.03 -23.70 -3.49
CA ALA A 29 -19.01 -23.17 -2.60
C ALA A 29 -19.51 -22.10 -1.61
N GLY A 30 -20.77 -21.63 -1.72
CA GLY A 30 -21.39 -20.72 -0.75
C GLY A 30 -21.37 -19.23 -1.15
N ALA A 31 -21.32 -18.90 -2.45
CA ALA A 31 -21.27 -17.52 -2.94
C ALA A 31 -22.44 -16.64 -2.43
N VAL A 32 -23.63 -17.20 -2.26
CA VAL A 32 -24.80 -16.47 -1.75
C VAL A 32 -24.54 -15.97 -0.32
N GLY A 33 -24.08 -16.84 0.57
CA GLY A 33 -23.72 -16.47 1.94
C GLY A 33 -22.58 -15.44 1.99
N PHE A 34 -21.61 -15.56 1.10
CA PHE A 34 -20.56 -14.54 0.95
C PHE A 34 -21.13 -13.16 0.60
N ILE A 35 -21.98 -13.06 -0.44
CA ILE A 35 -22.60 -11.78 -0.85
C ILE A 35 -23.50 -11.23 0.24
N GLU A 36 -24.30 -12.07 0.94
CA GLU A 36 -25.12 -11.62 2.06
C GLU A 36 -24.27 -11.04 3.20
N ARG A 37 -23.14 -11.67 3.54
CA ARG A 37 -22.19 -11.13 4.52
C ARG A 37 -21.62 -9.79 4.04
N VAL A 38 -21.20 -9.67 2.78
CA VAL A 38 -20.72 -8.40 2.21
C VAL A 38 -21.77 -7.30 2.41
N LEU A 39 -23.03 -7.56 2.11
CA LEU A 39 -24.10 -6.57 2.21
C LEU A 39 -24.53 -6.24 3.66
N THR A 40 -24.26 -7.11 4.61
CA THR A 40 -24.68 -6.90 6.01
C THR A 40 -23.55 -6.40 6.91
N VAL A 41 -22.31 -6.73 6.58
CA VAL A 41 -21.14 -6.45 7.43
C VAL A 41 -20.14 -5.53 6.75
N ASP A 42 -19.65 -5.95 5.57
CA ASP A 42 -18.52 -5.29 4.95
C ASP A 42 -18.90 -3.99 4.21
N ARG A 43 -19.94 -4.07 3.38
CA ARG A 43 -20.37 -3.00 2.46
C ARG A 43 -21.91 -2.88 2.38
N PRO A 44 -22.58 -2.46 3.46
CA PRO A 44 -24.04 -2.22 3.44
C PRO A 44 -24.46 -1.19 2.39
N ASP A 45 -23.56 -0.25 2.05
CA ASP A 45 -23.71 0.77 1.02
C ASP A 45 -23.80 0.21 -0.40
N TRP A 46 -23.34 -1.03 -0.64
CA TRP A 46 -23.45 -1.69 -1.96
C TRP A 46 -24.83 -2.29 -2.25
N ARG A 47 -25.75 -2.29 -1.28
CA ARG A 47 -27.08 -2.88 -1.46
C ARG A 47 -27.80 -2.39 -2.72
N PRO A 48 -27.87 -1.07 -3.01
CA PRO A 48 -28.55 -0.60 -4.24
C PRO A 48 -27.88 -1.09 -5.53
N ARG A 49 -26.56 -1.26 -5.51
CA ARG A 49 -25.80 -1.78 -6.67
C ARG A 49 -26.08 -3.25 -6.92
N VAL A 50 -26.10 -4.06 -5.85
CA VAL A 50 -26.46 -5.48 -5.94
C VAL A 50 -27.91 -5.64 -6.40
N ASP A 51 -28.85 -4.82 -5.90
CA ASP A 51 -30.26 -4.87 -6.31
C ASP A 51 -30.41 -4.60 -7.82
N ARG A 52 -29.69 -3.62 -8.40
CA ARG A 52 -29.70 -3.36 -9.85
C ARG A 52 -29.09 -4.52 -10.63
N ALA A 53 -27.94 -5.05 -10.20
CA ALA A 53 -27.28 -6.19 -10.83
C ALA A 53 -28.21 -7.43 -10.85
N LEU A 54 -28.88 -7.71 -9.74
CA LEU A 54 -29.82 -8.84 -9.66
C LEU A 54 -31.11 -8.61 -10.46
N ALA A 55 -31.55 -7.36 -10.66
CA ALA A 55 -32.67 -7.04 -11.54
C ALA A 55 -32.31 -7.36 -12.99
N VAL A 56 -31.13 -6.92 -13.47
CA VAL A 56 -30.63 -7.27 -14.81
C VAL A 56 -30.48 -8.77 -14.99
N ALA A 57 -29.90 -9.46 -13.97
CA ALA A 57 -29.73 -10.89 -14.00
C ALA A 57 -31.07 -11.65 -13.99
N GLY A 58 -32.05 -11.16 -13.20
CA GLY A 58 -33.36 -11.82 -13.05
C GLY A 58 -34.14 -11.95 -14.36
N ASP A 59 -34.00 -11.00 -15.27
CA ASP A 59 -34.69 -11.03 -16.56
C ASP A 59 -34.12 -12.08 -17.54
N VAL A 60 -32.86 -12.48 -17.36
CA VAL A 60 -32.13 -13.31 -18.35
C VAL A 60 -31.61 -14.64 -17.79
N VAL A 61 -31.25 -14.70 -16.51
CA VAL A 61 -30.57 -15.86 -15.88
C VAL A 61 -31.45 -17.15 -15.88
N MET A 62 -32.75 -17.00 -16.01
CA MET A 62 -33.70 -18.13 -16.10
C MET A 62 -33.89 -18.65 -17.54
N GLN A 63 -33.22 -18.05 -18.52
CA GLN A 63 -33.21 -18.44 -19.94
C GLN A 63 -31.99 -19.34 -20.26
N GLU A 64 -31.63 -19.50 -21.54
CA GLU A 64 -30.45 -20.28 -21.96
C GLU A 64 -29.14 -19.72 -21.38
N ALA A 65 -28.34 -20.60 -20.77
CA ALA A 65 -27.27 -20.28 -19.83
C ALA A 65 -26.15 -19.36 -20.39
N GLU A 66 -25.75 -19.55 -21.64
CA GLU A 66 -24.58 -18.85 -22.21
C GLU A 66 -24.95 -17.42 -22.65
N ALA A 67 -26.10 -17.26 -23.30
CA ALA A 67 -26.61 -15.95 -23.69
C ALA A 67 -26.99 -15.09 -22.49
N ALA A 68 -27.47 -15.70 -21.40
CA ALA A 68 -27.78 -15.02 -20.15
C ALA A 68 -26.52 -14.42 -19.48
N LEU A 69 -25.43 -15.18 -19.44
CA LEU A 69 -24.17 -14.70 -18.85
C LEU A 69 -23.57 -13.54 -19.66
N GLU A 70 -23.60 -13.63 -21.00
CA GLU A 70 -23.14 -12.53 -21.88
C GLU A 70 -23.95 -11.25 -21.67
N ALA A 71 -25.28 -11.34 -21.53
CA ALA A 71 -26.14 -10.20 -21.27
C ALA A 71 -25.84 -9.54 -19.91
N VAL A 72 -25.60 -10.33 -18.86
CA VAL A 72 -25.21 -9.81 -17.55
C VAL A 72 -23.82 -9.17 -17.58
N LEU A 73 -22.88 -9.74 -18.32
CA LEU A 73 -21.52 -9.19 -18.46
C LEU A 73 -21.48 -7.91 -19.31
N ALA A 74 -22.48 -7.66 -20.14
CA ALA A 74 -22.63 -6.42 -20.90
C ALA A 74 -23.11 -5.25 -20.02
N ASP A 75 -23.76 -5.51 -18.89
CA ASP A 75 -24.18 -4.51 -17.91
C ASP A 75 -23.06 -4.22 -16.88
N GLY A 76 -22.84 -2.95 -16.56
CA GLY A 76 -21.74 -2.55 -15.66
C GLY A 76 -21.89 -3.04 -14.22
N ASP A 77 -23.11 -3.07 -13.66
CA ASP A 77 -23.37 -3.57 -12.31
C ASP A 77 -23.41 -5.11 -12.30
N GLY A 78 -23.93 -5.74 -13.37
CA GLY A 78 -23.91 -7.19 -13.56
C GLY A 78 -22.50 -7.75 -13.68
N ALA A 79 -21.67 -7.18 -14.54
CA ALA A 79 -20.27 -7.56 -14.71
C ALA A 79 -19.46 -7.41 -13.40
N TRP A 80 -19.74 -6.36 -12.63
CA TRP A 80 -19.14 -6.14 -11.32
C TRP A 80 -19.55 -7.23 -10.32
N LEU A 81 -20.82 -7.62 -10.28
CA LEU A 81 -21.30 -8.67 -9.36
C LEU A 81 -20.73 -10.05 -9.74
N VAL A 82 -20.65 -10.38 -11.02
CA VAL A 82 -19.98 -11.61 -11.50
C VAL A 82 -18.51 -11.63 -11.08
N ARG A 83 -17.79 -10.50 -11.20
CA ARG A 83 -16.41 -10.39 -10.73
C ARG A 83 -16.30 -10.59 -9.22
N LEU A 84 -17.18 -9.99 -8.41
CA LEU A 84 -17.18 -10.14 -6.96
C LEU A 84 -17.43 -11.59 -6.54
N ILE A 85 -18.36 -12.29 -7.20
CA ILE A 85 -18.61 -13.73 -7.00
C ILE A 85 -17.34 -14.56 -7.29
N ALA A 86 -16.70 -14.31 -8.43
CA ALA A 86 -15.48 -15.03 -8.82
C ALA A 86 -14.31 -14.73 -7.85
N GLN A 87 -14.14 -13.47 -7.44
CA GLN A 87 -13.14 -13.10 -6.44
C GLN A 87 -13.38 -13.83 -5.11
N GLY A 88 -14.62 -13.88 -4.62
CA GLY A 88 -15.00 -14.64 -3.43
C GLY A 88 -14.68 -16.12 -3.56
N TYR A 89 -15.00 -16.71 -4.70
CA TYR A 89 -14.67 -18.11 -5.00
C TYR A 89 -13.17 -18.39 -4.96
N TYR A 90 -12.35 -17.59 -5.68
CA TYR A 90 -10.90 -17.77 -5.75
C TYR A 90 -10.18 -17.35 -4.46
N ALA A 91 -10.79 -16.49 -3.64
CA ALA A 91 -10.28 -16.17 -2.31
C ALA A 91 -10.57 -17.25 -1.25
N GLY A 92 -11.44 -18.21 -1.57
CA GLY A 92 -11.86 -19.24 -0.63
C GLY A 92 -12.87 -18.80 0.42
N GLU A 93 -13.51 -17.64 0.22
CA GLU A 93 -14.50 -17.02 1.12
C GLU A 93 -15.87 -17.72 1.11
N THR A 94 -16.12 -18.57 0.12
CA THR A 94 -17.41 -19.19 -0.14
C THR A 94 -17.63 -20.49 0.65
N ARG A 95 -16.96 -20.69 1.79
CA ARG A 95 -17.24 -21.83 2.66
C ARG A 95 -18.49 -21.58 3.50
N GLY A 96 -19.54 -22.31 3.21
CA GLY A 96 -20.63 -22.57 4.12
C GLY A 96 -20.22 -23.59 5.18
N GLU A 97 -19.60 -23.15 6.27
CA GLU A 97 -19.67 -23.86 7.55
C GLU A 97 -20.07 -22.87 8.62
N SER A 98 -21.28 -23.04 9.06
CA SER A 98 -21.90 -22.40 10.22
C SER A 98 -21.17 -22.82 11.50
N GLY A 99 -20.05 -22.19 11.79
CA GLY A 99 -19.53 -22.09 13.14
C GLY A 99 -20.26 -20.94 13.81
N GLY A 100 -21.27 -21.25 14.62
CA GLY A 100 -22.05 -20.25 15.33
C GLY A 100 -21.16 -19.41 16.25
N SER A 101 -20.91 -18.16 15.89
CA SER A 101 -20.45 -17.15 16.82
C SER A 101 -21.65 -16.37 17.32
N ARG A 102 -21.95 -16.50 18.61
CA ARG A 102 -22.87 -15.62 19.30
C ARG A 102 -22.34 -14.19 19.20
N ALA A 103 -23.17 -13.32 18.62
CA ALA A 103 -22.96 -11.89 18.68
C ALA A 103 -22.98 -11.44 20.16
N GLY A 104 -21.82 -11.02 20.66
CA GLY A 104 -21.72 -10.24 21.89
C GLY A 104 -21.78 -8.77 21.52
N GLU A 105 -22.62 -8.03 22.20
CA GLU A 105 -22.79 -6.58 22.06
C GLU A 105 -21.48 -5.83 22.34
N GLY A 106 -21.01 -5.06 21.35
CA GLY A 106 -19.85 -4.18 21.47
C GLY A 106 -18.93 -4.32 20.28
N GLY A 107 -18.96 -3.34 19.38
CA GLY A 107 -18.25 -3.20 18.10
C GLY A 107 -16.81 -3.74 18.01
N ALA A 108 -16.68 -5.03 17.98
CA ALA A 108 -15.45 -5.73 17.75
C ALA A 108 -15.64 -6.56 16.47
N TYR A 109 -14.68 -6.44 15.55
CA TYR A 109 -14.45 -7.51 14.57
C TYR A 109 -14.20 -8.77 15.39
N ALA A 110 -15.20 -9.66 15.43
CA ALA A 110 -15.16 -10.86 16.22
C ALA A 110 -13.94 -11.69 15.85
N GLU A 111 -13.22 -12.13 16.87
CA GLU A 111 -12.28 -13.24 16.80
C GLU A 111 -12.91 -14.38 15.98
N THR A 112 -12.36 -14.62 14.79
CA THR A 112 -12.64 -15.87 14.08
C THR A 112 -11.95 -16.97 14.86
N THR A 113 -12.76 -17.63 15.69
CA THR A 113 -12.35 -18.78 16.48
C THR A 113 -11.71 -19.85 15.61
N ARG A 114 -10.60 -20.38 16.13
CA ARG A 114 -9.89 -21.57 15.70
C ARG A 114 -10.85 -22.66 15.19
N GLY A 115 -11.00 -22.77 13.89
CA GLY A 115 -11.45 -24.01 13.25
C GLY A 115 -10.20 -24.81 12.94
N GLU A 116 -10.02 -25.96 13.60
CA GLU A 116 -8.92 -26.88 13.35
C GLU A 116 -8.86 -27.26 11.86
N VAL A 117 -7.89 -26.70 11.13
CA VAL A 117 -7.50 -27.23 9.81
C VAL A 117 -6.54 -28.39 10.07
N ARG A 118 -7.07 -29.51 10.49
CA ARG A 118 -6.35 -30.78 10.45
C ARG A 118 -6.58 -31.45 9.09
N GLY A 119 -5.53 -31.55 8.29
CA GLY A 119 -5.44 -32.46 7.15
C GLY A 119 -5.81 -31.90 5.79
N GLY A 120 -4.84 -31.47 5.02
CA GLY A 120 -4.69 -31.69 3.59
C GLY A 120 -5.81 -31.22 2.65
N GLY A 121 -6.07 -29.94 2.52
CA GLY A 121 -6.88 -29.47 1.42
C GLY A 121 -7.48 -28.09 1.65
N GLY A 122 -6.84 -27.03 1.11
CA GLY A 122 -7.44 -25.72 1.00
C GLY A 122 -8.76 -25.74 0.22
N PRO A 123 -9.50 -24.61 0.18
CA PRO A 123 -10.74 -24.50 -0.59
C PRO A 123 -10.59 -25.06 -2.01
N GLY A 124 -11.66 -25.58 -2.58
CA GLY A 124 -11.62 -26.23 -3.89
C GLY A 124 -10.95 -25.41 -4.98
N ALA A 125 -11.20 -24.09 -4.98
CA ALA A 125 -10.56 -23.14 -5.90
C ALA A 125 -9.04 -23.05 -5.73
N TRP A 126 -8.51 -23.12 -4.52
CA TRP A 126 -7.06 -23.08 -4.27
C TRP A 126 -6.38 -24.35 -4.77
N ARG A 127 -7.00 -25.51 -4.55
CA ARG A 127 -6.50 -26.78 -5.10
C ARG A 127 -6.50 -26.77 -6.63
N MET A 128 -7.54 -26.20 -7.22
CA MET A 128 -7.68 -26.12 -8.69
C MET A 128 -6.52 -25.33 -9.33
N VAL A 129 -6.06 -24.24 -8.72
CA VAL A 129 -4.95 -23.41 -9.22
C VAL A 129 -3.59 -23.77 -8.59
N GLY A 130 -3.53 -24.84 -7.79
CA GLY A 130 -2.30 -25.30 -7.13
C GLY A 130 -1.82 -24.41 -5.99
N TRP A 131 -2.67 -23.50 -5.48
CA TRP A 131 -2.35 -22.69 -4.31
C TRP A 131 -2.32 -23.56 -3.05
N ARG A 132 -1.25 -23.41 -2.28
CA ARG A 132 -1.09 -24.14 -1.01
C ARG A 132 -1.54 -23.26 0.14
N SER A 133 -2.62 -23.62 0.82
CA SER A 133 -3.03 -23.00 2.09
C SER A 133 -2.03 -23.29 3.22
N ASP A 134 -1.29 -24.37 3.11
CA ASP A 134 -0.22 -24.83 4.00
C ASP A 134 1.17 -24.25 3.65
N ALA A 135 1.27 -23.45 2.58
CA ALA A 135 2.44 -22.57 2.39
C ALA A 135 2.57 -21.56 3.54
N ALA A 136 1.49 -21.30 4.26
CA ALA A 136 1.51 -20.85 5.63
C ALA A 136 1.71 -22.06 6.55
N GLY A 137 2.82 -22.74 6.55
CA GLY A 137 3.09 -23.92 7.37
C GLY A 137 2.54 -23.87 8.81
N PRO A 138 2.80 -24.84 9.65
CA PRO A 138 2.33 -24.87 11.04
C PRO A 138 3.06 -23.83 11.91
N TRP A 139 3.23 -22.60 11.35
CA TRP A 139 3.84 -21.50 12.08
C TRP A 139 2.81 -20.95 13.07
N ASP A 140 3.09 -21.06 14.35
CA ASP A 140 2.44 -20.18 15.30
C ASP A 140 2.81 -18.75 14.93
N ALA A 141 1.82 -17.94 14.55
CA ALA A 141 2.07 -16.56 14.14
C ALA A 141 2.72 -15.79 15.30
N VAL A 142 3.92 -15.27 15.05
CA VAL A 142 4.64 -14.46 16.04
C VAL A 142 4.18 -13.02 15.93
N SER A 143 3.93 -12.38 17.06
CA SER A 143 3.65 -10.93 17.13
C SER A 143 4.65 -10.30 18.09
N THR A 144 5.33 -9.24 17.64
CA THR A 144 6.14 -8.42 18.53
C THR A 144 5.24 -7.80 19.60
N GLU A 145 5.56 -8.02 20.87
CA GLU A 145 4.86 -7.39 21.96
C GLU A 145 5.28 -5.92 22.10
N LEU A 146 4.30 -5.03 22.11
CA LEU A 146 4.49 -3.60 22.34
C LEU A 146 3.69 -3.16 23.56
N THR A 147 4.32 -2.41 24.44
CA THR A 147 3.63 -1.78 25.57
C THR A 147 2.81 -0.59 25.06
N LEU A 148 1.50 -0.76 24.94
CA LEU A 148 0.58 0.32 24.62
C LEU A 148 0.23 1.10 25.88
N THR A 149 0.19 2.42 25.77
CA THR A 149 -0.11 3.30 26.90
C THR A 149 -1.58 3.67 26.90
N PRO A 150 -2.34 3.38 27.96
CA PRO A 150 -3.72 3.81 28.05
C PRO A 150 -3.81 5.33 28.24
N ARG A 151 -4.87 5.96 27.69
CA ARG A 151 -5.06 7.42 27.77
C ARG A 151 -5.01 7.99 29.20
N SER A 152 -5.37 7.19 30.22
CA SER A 152 -5.31 7.58 31.62
C SER A 152 -3.90 7.70 32.18
N ALA A 153 -2.90 7.11 31.55
CA ALA A 153 -1.52 7.15 31.95
C ALA A 153 -0.67 8.20 31.19
N LEU A 154 -1.30 8.99 30.31
CA LEU A 154 -0.60 10.03 29.57
C LEU A 154 -0.19 11.18 30.48
N ALA A 155 1.04 11.64 30.33
CA ALA A 155 1.49 12.91 30.90
C ALA A 155 0.77 14.11 30.23
N ASP A 156 0.76 15.26 30.90
CA ASP A 156 0.25 16.51 30.32
C ASP A 156 1.19 17.10 29.28
N ARG A 157 2.49 16.77 29.40
CA ARG A 157 3.56 17.33 28.58
C ARG A 157 4.62 16.28 28.24
N TYR A 158 5.16 16.39 27.01
CA TYR A 158 6.32 15.66 26.51
C TYR A 158 7.31 16.63 25.86
N ASP A 159 8.57 16.22 25.71
CA ASP A 159 9.54 17.00 24.93
C ASP A 159 9.13 17.00 23.46
N VAL A 160 8.77 15.83 22.93
CA VAL A 160 8.36 15.67 21.53
C VAL A 160 7.07 14.83 21.42
N VAL A 161 6.13 15.31 20.59
CA VAL A 161 5.01 14.50 20.12
C VAL A 161 5.27 14.10 18.67
N VAL A 162 5.30 12.78 18.41
CA VAL A 162 5.44 12.16 17.08
C VAL A 162 4.05 11.72 16.61
N ILE A 163 3.58 12.22 15.48
CA ILE A 163 2.25 11.94 14.93
C ILE A 163 2.39 10.92 13.79
N GLY A 164 1.94 9.68 14.02
CA GLY A 164 2.08 8.52 13.15
C GLY A 164 3.27 7.63 13.55
N SER A 165 3.08 6.33 13.46
CA SER A 165 4.05 5.29 13.86
C SER A 165 4.69 4.55 12.68
N GLY A 166 4.39 4.96 11.43
CA GLY A 166 4.92 4.38 10.20
C GLY A 166 6.43 4.57 10.03
N ALA A 167 6.94 4.38 8.81
CA ALA A 167 8.37 4.43 8.50
C ALA A 167 9.08 5.66 9.08
N GLY A 168 8.56 6.87 8.81
CA GLY A 168 9.17 8.11 9.30
C GLY A 168 9.03 8.29 10.81
N GLY A 169 7.82 8.09 11.35
CA GLY A 169 7.53 8.40 12.74
C GLY A 169 8.13 7.39 13.73
N GLY A 170 8.05 6.09 13.44
CA GLY A 170 8.70 5.06 14.27
C GLY A 170 10.22 5.24 14.30
N THR A 171 10.84 5.57 13.17
CA THR A 171 12.27 5.88 13.08
C THR A 171 12.64 7.13 13.90
N ALA A 172 11.85 8.19 13.77
CA ALA A 172 12.06 9.42 14.55
C ALA A 172 11.90 9.18 16.05
N ALA A 173 10.87 8.42 16.44
CA ALA A 173 10.63 8.08 17.84
C ALA A 173 11.82 7.34 18.47
N GLN A 174 12.43 6.39 17.75
CA GLN A 174 13.62 5.69 18.22
C GLN A 174 14.78 6.65 18.50
N VAL A 175 15.15 7.48 17.51
CA VAL A 175 16.30 8.40 17.63
C VAL A 175 16.08 9.40 18.77
N LEU A 176 14.87 9.94 18.90
CA LEU A 176 14.54 10.92 19.95
C LEU A 176 14.54 10.27 21.35
N ALA A 177 13.96 9.08 21.49
CA ALA A 177 13.93 8.37 22.77
C ALA A 177 15.35 7.91 23.19
N GLU A 178 16.17 7.43 22.26
CA GLU A 178 17.59 7.08 22.48
C GLU A 178 18.42 8.32 22.90
N SER A 179 18.02 9.54 22.47
CA SER A 179 18.69 10.78 22.91
C SER A 179 18.26 11.26 24.31
N GLY A 180 17.39 10.54 25.00
CA GLY A 180 16.92 10.85 26.36
C GLY A 180 15.71 11.79 26.42
N ARG A 181 15.09 12.15 25.28
CA ARG A 181 13.88 12.98 25.23
C ARG A 181 12.64 12.17 25.57
N THR A 182 11.72 12.77 26.29
CA THR A 182 10.39 12.17 26.51
C THR A 182 9.55 12.31 25.25
N VAL A 183 9.14 11.17 24.67
CA VAL A 183 8.45 11.07 23.38
C VAL A 183 7.06 10.46 23.55
N LEU A 184 6.04 11.11 22.99
CA LEU A 184 4.73 10.52 22.80
C LEU A 184 4.54 10.21 21.31
N VAL A 185 4.38 8.93 20.95
CA VAL A 185 3.94 8.51 19.61
C VAL A 185 2.42 8.37 19.63
N VAL A 186 1.74 9.10 18.73
CA VAL A 186 0.28 9.05 18.55
C VAL A 186 -0.03 8.35 17.23
N GLU A 187 -0.69 7.19 17.30
CA GLU A 187 -1.09 6.39 16.14
C GLU A 187 -2.62 6.32 16.02
N ALA A 188 -3.12 6.67 14.83
CA ALA A 188 -4.56 6.67 14.59
C ALA A 188 -5.14 5.26 14.44
N GLY A 189 -4.33 4.31 14.02
CA GLY A 189 -4.68 2.91 13.88
C GLY A 189 -4.49 2.12 15.17
N ARG A 190 -5.02 0.90 15.15
CA ARG A 190 -4.84 -0.09 16.23
C ARG A 190 -3.56 -0.91 16.00
N TYR A 191 -3.24 -1.74 16.99
CA TYR A 191 -2.19 -2.75 16.88
C TYR A 191 -2.81 -4.16 16.91
N PRO A 192 -3.35 -4.65 15.78
CA PRO A 192 -3.89 -6.00 15.70
C PRO A 192 -2.77 -7.04 15.76
N THR A 193 -3.10 -8.27 16.18
CA THR A 193 -2.13 -9.37 16.16
C THR A 193 -1.73 -9.73 14.73
N THR A 194 -0.56 -10.33 14.56
CA THR A 194 -0.09 -10.80 13.24
C THR A 194 -1.05 -11.81 12.63
N GLU A 195 -1.62 -12.71 13.47
CA GLU A 195 -2.63 -13.68 13.06
C GLU A 195 -3.88 -13.03 12.44
N SER A 196 -4.36 -11.91 13.01
CA SER A 196 -5.53 -11.19 12.52
C SER A 196 -5.29 -10.44 11.20
N LEU A 197 -4.04 -10.24 10.81
CA LEU A 197 -3.62 -9.61 9.55
C LEU A 197 -3.18 -10.62 8.49
N ALA A 198 -3.22 -11.91 8.81
CA ALA A 198 -2.82 -12.98 7.92
C ALA A 198 -4.04 -13.58 7.20
N HIS A 199 -3.85 -13.97 5.96
CA HIS A 199 -4.69 -14.90 5.20
C HIS A 199 -6.04 -14.42 4.64
N ASP A 200 -6.51 -13.19 4.88
CA ASP A 200 -7.71 -12.72 4.19
C ASP A 200 -7.36 -12.12 2.81
N HIS A 201 -7.58 -12.90 1.75
CA HIS A 201 -7.23 -12.53 0.39
C HIS A 201 -8.08 -11.37 -0.18
N LEU A 202 -9.21 -11.05 0.41
CA LEU A 202 -10.10 -9.98 -0.02
C LEU A 202 -10.04 -8.74 0.88
N ARG A 203 -9.76 -8.92 2.19
CA ARG A 203 -9.74 -7.85 3.20
C ARG A 203 -8.33 -7.46 3.60
N ASN A 204 -7.52 -7.14 2.60
CA ASN A 204 -6.15 -6.66 2.79
C ASN A 204 -5.91 -5.40 1.95
N PRO A 205 -4.92 -4.55 2.30
CA PRO A 205 -4.71 -3.26 1.63
C PRO A 205 -4.25 -3.37 0.16
N ARG A 206 -4.03 -4.56 -0.35
CA ARG A 206 -3.69 -4.81 -1.77
C ARG A 206 -4.84 -5.39 -2.56
N SER A 207 -5.94 -5.73 -1.90
CA SER A 207 -7.12 -6.24 -2.58
C SER A 207 -7.83 -5.13 -3.37
N VAL A 208 -8.27 -5.47 -4.56
CA VAL A 208 -9.11 -4.60 -5.40
C VAL A 208 -10.60 -4.94 -5.28
N ALA A 209 -10.95 -5.83 -4.36
CA ALA A 209 -12.35 -6.23 -4.12
C ALA A 209 -13.19 -5.11 -3.49
N GLY A 210 -12.55 -4.09 -2.90
CA GLY A 210 -13.23 -2.98 -2.24
C GLY A 210 -13.85 -3.35 -0.90
N LEU A 211 -13.35 -4.40 -0.25
CA LEU A 211 -13.76 -4.80 1.10
C LEU A 211 -12.81 -4.21 2.15
N PRO A 212 -13.33 -3.84 3.36
CA PRO A 212 -12.51 -3.22 4.40
C PRO A 212 -11.38 -4.13 4.85
N ALA A 213 -10.14 -3.62 4.86
CA ALA A 213 -9.00 -4.30 5.44
C ALA A 213 -8.95 -4.09 6.96
N VAL A 214 -8.29 -5.03 7.68
CA VAL A 214 -8.08 -4.89 9.14
C VAL A 214 -7.24 -3.65 9.47
N THR A 215 -6.39 -3.22 8.52
CA THR A 215 -5.55 -2.01 8.63
C THR A 215 -6.24 -0.75 8.12
N ASP A 216 -7.49 -0.82 7.69
CA ASP A 216 -8.24 0.38 7.34
C ASP A 216 -8.67 1.13 8.61
N PRO A 217 -8.81 2.46 8.54
CA PRO A 217 -9.53 3.18 9.57
C PRO A 217 -11.01 2.78 9.52
N ASP A 218 -11.81 3.33 10.44
CA ASP A 218 -13.26 3.14 10.42
C ASP A 218 -13.81 3.28 8.99
N PRO A 219 -14.32 2.19 8.37
CA PRO A 219 -14.68 2.18 6.96
C PRO A 219 -15.80 3.17 6.60
N GLN A 220 -16.64 3.55 7.57
CA GLN A 220 -17.74 4.50 7.36
C GLN A 220 -17.41 5.91 7.87
N GLY A 221 -16.46 6.03 8.78
CA GLY A 221 -16.19 7.25 9.51
C GLY A 221 -15.09 8.15 8.94
N ARG A 222 -14.42 7.75 7.86
CA ARG A 222 -13.30 8.51 7.26
C ARG A 222 -13.39 8.61 5.75
N PRO A 223 -14.45 9.22 5.20
CA PRO A 223 -14.51 9.47 3.77
C PRO A 223 -13.39 10.43 3.33
N ARG A 224 -13.06 10.41 2.04
CA ARG A 224 -12.33 11.46 1.34
C ARG A 224 -13.18 12.04 0.23
N VAL A 225 -12.74 13.10 -0.38
CA VAL A 225 -13.31 13.62 -1.62
C VAL A 225 -12.29 13.37 -2.72
N ALA A 226 -12.69 12.71 -3.79
CA ALA A 226 -11.84 12.49 -4.97
C ALA A 226 -12.45 13.15 -6.20
N VAL A 227 -11.59 13.69 -7.06
CA VAL A 227 -11.98 14.23 -8.37
C VAL A 227 -11.27 13.42 -9.44
N VAL A 228 -12.06 12.68 -10.24
CA VAL A 228 -11.57 11.83 -11.33
C VAL A 228 -12.42 12.15 -12.57
N ASP A 229 -11.81 12.42 -13.71
CA ASP A 229 -12.49 12.82 -14.96
C ASP A 229 -13.47 13.99 -14.76
N GLY A 230 -13.14 14.93 -13.87
CA GLY A 230 -14.00 16.06 -13.51
C GLY A 230 -15.20 15.69 -12.62
N VAL A 231 -15.40 14.42 -12.30
CA VAL A 231 -16.45 13.94 -11.41
C VAL A 231 -15.98 13.92 -9.98
N THR A 232 -16.77 14.49 -9.08
CA THR A 232 -16.50 14.44 -7.63
C THR A 232 -17.19 13.23 -7.02
N SER A 233 -16.43 12.42 -6.29
CA SER A 233 -16.90 11.25 -5.54
C SER A 233 -16.49 11.35 -4.06
N TYR A 234 -17.07 10.49 -3.23
CA TYR A 234 -16.85 10.43 -1.79
C TYR A 234 -16.39 9.03 -1.36
N PRO A 235 -15.18 8.61 -1.79
CA PRO A 235 -14.69 7.27 -1.50
C PRO A 235 -14.51 7.03 0.00
N LEU A 236 -14.80 5.81 0.40
CA LEU A 236 -14.53 5.25 1.74
C LEU A 236 -13.18 4.51 1.72
N PRO A 237 -12.59 4.21 2.90
CA PRO A 237 -11.29 3.54 2.98
C PRO A 237 -11.08 2.31 2.07
N PRO A 238 -12.08 1.43 1.86
CA PRO A 238 -11.92 0.28 0.97
C PRO A 238 -11.94 0.64 -0.53
N ASP A 239 -12.36 1.86 -0.90
CA ASP A 239 -12.49 2.25 -2.30
C ASP A 239 -11.13 2.68 -2.88
N GLY A 240 -10.82 2.27 -4.11
CA GLY A 240 -9.53 2.56 -4.75
C GLY A 240 -9.19 4.05 -4.84
N ASP A 241 -10.19 4.92 -5.01
CA ASP A 241 -10.00 6.37 -5.10
C ASP A 241 -9.79 7.05 -3.73
N TRP A 242 -9.96 6.33 -2.63
CA TRP A 242 -9.60 6.82 -1.30
C TRP A 242 -8.08 6.94 -1.13
N GLY A 243 -7.32 6.12 -1.85
CA GLY A 243 -5.88 6.01 -1.76
C GLY A 243 -5.43 4.92 -0.78
N ASN A 244 -4.31 4.29 -1.10
CA ASN A 244 -3.81 3.12 -0.35
C ASN A 244 -3.01 3.55 0.87
N ASN A 245 -3.62 3.55 2.05
CA ASN A 245 -2.97 3.85 3.33
C ASN A 245 -3.32 2.78 4.37
N ALA A 246 -2.37 2.37 5.18
CA ALA A 246 -2.59 1.45 6.31
C ALA A 246 -2.59 2.22 7.64
N PHE A 247 -3.70 2.14 8.38
CA PHE A 247 -3.88 2.72 9.70
C PHE A 247 -3.65 1.64 10.76
N THR A 248 -2.40 1.44 11.11
CA THR A 248 -1.97 0.45 12.10
C THR A 248 -0.62 0.87 12.68
N VAL A 249 -0.29 0.40 13.86
CA VAL A 249 1.07 0.57 14.40
C VAL A 249 2.08 -0.01 13.43
N GLY A 250 3.07 0.78 13.05
CA GLY A 250 4.00 0.48 11.99
C GLY A 250 3.58 1.00 10.61
N GLY A 251 2.33 1.49 10.48
CA GLY A 251 1.81 2.02 9.22
C GLY A 251 1.93 1.01 8.07
N GLY A 252 2.16 1.51 6.86
CA GLY A 252 2.33 0.67 5.66
C GLY A 252 3.45 -0.36 5.75
N THR A 253 4.49 -0.15 6.61
CA THR A 253 5.61 -1.09 6.73
C THR A 253 5.22 -2.44 7.35
N ARG A 254 4.03 -2.55 7.91
CA ARG A 254 3.52 -3.82 8.43
C ARG A 254 3.01 -4.77 7.35
N VAL A 255 2.42 -4.21 6.28
CA VAL A 255 1.71 -4.99 5.23
C VAL A 255 2.27 -4.78 3.81
N TYR A 256 3.36 -4.05 3.65
CA TYR A 256 4.00 -3.74 2.37
C TYR A 256 4.81 -4.92 1.78
N GLY A 257 5.37 -4.71 0.57
CA GLY A 257 6.23 -5.69 -0.10
C GLY A 257 7.70 -5.67 0.32
N ALA A 258 8.11 -4.68 1.12
CA ALA A 258 9.44 -4.56 1.71
C ALA A 258 10.62 -4.40 0.72
N GLN A 259 10.41 -3.99 -0.52
CA GLN A 259 11.52 -3.66 -1.42
C GLN A 259 12.29 -2.43 -0.89
N ALA A 260 13.63 -2.50 -0.90
CA ALA A 260 14.52 -1.58 -0.18
C ALA A 260 15.57 -0.93 -1.11
N TRP A 261 15.09 -0.16 -2.08
CA TRP A 261 15.93 0.51 -3.05
C TRP A 261 16.48 1.84 -2.52
N ARG A 262 17.75 2.15 -2.84
CA ARG A 262 18.28 3.52 -2.75
C ARG A 262 17.85 4.33 -3.97
N PHE A 263 17.58 5.60 -3.80
CA PHE A 263 17.56 6.54 -4.92
C PHE A 263 18.99 6.69 -5.48
N VAL A 264 19.09 7.08 -6.74
CA VAL A 264 20.38 7.33 -7.38
C VAL A 264 20.70 8.83 -7.41
N PRO A 265 21.95 9.25 -7.62
CA PRO A 265 22.29 10.67 -7.67
C PRO A 265 21.42 11.49 -8.62
N HIS A 266 21.02 10.94 -9.76
CA HIS A 266 20.13 11.58 -10.75
C HIS A 266 18.74 11.88 -10.20
N ASP A 267 18.17 11.02 -9.31
CA ASP A 267 16.86 11.24 -8.68
C ASP A 267 16.82 12.54 -7.86
N PHE A 268 17.99 13.01 -7.36
CA PHE A 268 18.12 14.25 -6.61
C PHE A 268 18.29 15.48 -7.50
N ARG A 269 18.50 15.31 -8.81
CA ARG A 269 18.83 16.37 -9.79
C ARG A 269 17.95 16.30 -11.03
N MET A 270 16.67 15.99 -10.84
CA MET A 270 15.74 15.75 -11.95
C MET A 270 15.52 16.98 -12.82
N ALA A 271 15.33 18.18 -12.22
CA ALA A 271 15.13 19.39 -12.98
C ALA A 271 16.42 19.84 -13.69
N SER A 272 17.58 19.71 -13.04
CA SER A 272 18.89 20.02 -13.65
C SER A 272 19.25 19.05 -14.79
N THR A 273 18.79 17.77 -14.70
CA THR A 273 19.09 16.73 -15.70
C THR A 273 18.18 16.81 -16.92
N TYR A 274 16.88 17.01 -16.71
CA TYR A 274 15.86 16.88 -17.75
C TYR A 274 15.16 18.20 -18.12
N GLY A 275 15.43 19.28 -17.40
CA GLY A 275 14.64 20.52 -17.48
C GLY A 275 13.33 20.40 -16.71
N VAL A 276 12.52 21.44 -16.81
CA VAL A 276 11.19 21.52 -16.18
C VAL A 276 10.15 21.49 -17.29
N PRO A 277 9.45 20.36 -17.52
CA PRO A 277 8.37 20.30 -18.50
C PRO A 277 7.26 21.28 -18.24
N GLU A 278 6.60 21.75 -19.31
CA GLU A 278 5.46 22.66 -19.20
C GLU A 278 4.34 22.07 -18.33
N GLY A 279 3.80 22.84 -17.41
CA GLY A 279 2.75 22.39 -16.50
C GLY A 279 3.25 21.55 -15.32
N SER A 280 4.56 21.25 -15.27
CA SER A 280 5.15 20.49 -14.17
C SER A 280 5.68 21.38 -13.04
N GLY A 281 5.89 20.77 -11.88
CA GLY A 281 6.63 21.34 -10.77
C GLY A 281 7.91 20.58 -10.47
N LEU A 282 8.51 19.94 -11.50
CA LEU A 282 9.74 19.19 -11.35
C LEU A 282 10.84 20.07 -10.78
N ALA A 283 11.55 19.58 -9.78
CA ALA A 283 12.57 20.34 -9.07
C ALA A 283 13.71 19.41 -8.63
N ASP A 284 14.85 19.99 -8.31
CA ASP A 284 15.93 19.29 -7.64
C ASP A 284 15.69 19.22 -6.14
N TRP A 285 16.17 18.17 -5.50
CA TRP A 285 16.22 18.10 -4.05
C TRP A 285 17.20 19.13 -3.50
N PRO A 286 16.91 19.76 -2.33
CA PRO A 286 17.85 20.69 -1.69
C PRO A 286 19.04 19.99 -1.04
N ILE A 287 19.07 18.66 -1.08
CA ILE A 287 20.16 17.79 -0.64
C ILE A 287 20.65 16.93 -1.80
N SER A 288 21.85 16.38 -1.69
CA SER A 288 22.43 15.45 -2.64
C SER A 288 22.23 14.00 -2.19
N TYR A 289 22.57 13.06 -3.07
CA TYR A 289 22.70 11.65 -2.72
C TYR A 289 23.73 11.45 -1.57
N ASP A 290 24.87 12.15 -1.66
CA ASP A 290 25.96 12.02 -0.67
C ASP A 290 25.56 12.47 0.73
N ASP A 291 24.68 13.48 0.84
CA ASP A 291 24.09 13.90 2.11
C ASP A 291 23.22 12.81 2.76
N LEU A 292 22.64 11.93 1.94
CA LEU A 292 21.75 10.85 2.39
C LEU A 292 22.45 9.48 2.48
N ALA A 293 23.56 9.28 1.76
CA ALA A 293 24.25 8.00 1.66
C ALA A 293 24.63 7.37 3.02
N PRO A 294 25.15 8.11 4.01
CA PRO A 294 25.44 7.55 5.33
C PRO A 294 24.19 7.04 6.04
N TYR A 295 23.07 7.74 5.85
CA TYR A 295 21.78 7.37 6.47
C TYR A 295 21.11 6.21 5.76
N TYR A 296 21.34 6.02 4.45
CA TYR A 296 20.96 4.77 3.77
C TYR A 296 21.66 3.57 4.38
N THR A 297 22.98 3.65 4.58
CA THR A 297 23.76 2.57 5.20
C THR A 297 23.27 2.29 6.62
N LEU A 298 22.99 3.33 7.40
CA LEU A 298 22.44 3.18 8.75
C LEU A 298 21.03 2.54 8.73
N ALA A 299 20.17 2.94 7.79
CA ALA A 299 18.84 2.34 7.64
C ALA A 299 18.91 0.87 7.20
N GLU A 300 19.78 0.54 6.24
CA GLU A 300 20.01 -0.84 5.80
C GLU A 300 20.43 -1.73 6.98
N GLN A 301 21.31 -1.24 7.85
CA GLN A 301 21.76 -1.95 9.05
C GLN A 301 20.69 -2.06 10.11
N ARG A 302 20.02 -0.94 10.47
CA ARG A 302 19.02 -0.91 11.55
C ARG A 302 17.79 -1.75 11.24
N PHE A 303 17.34 -1.73 10.00
CA PHE A 303 16.11 -2.43 9.58
C PHE A 303 16.38 -3.80 8.96
N GLY A 304 17.63 -4.11 8.63
CA GLY A 304 18.03 -5.40 8.05
C GLY A 304 17.59 -5.52 6.58
N VAL A 305 18.47 -5.13 5.65
CA VAL A 305 18.26 -5.35 4.22
C VAL A 305 18.99 -6.60 3.76
N SER A 306 18.29 -7.49 3.07
CA SER A 306 18.87 -8.61 2.34
C SER A 306 18.91 -8.29 0.85
N GLY A 307 19.90 -8.80 0.13
CA GLY A 307 20.01 -8.60 -1.32
C GLY A 307 21.42 -8.87 -1.83
N GLY A 308 21.63 -8.68 -3.14
CA GLY A 308 22.92 -8.94 -3.77
C GLY A 308 22.96 -8.47 -5.23
N GLY A 309 24.15 -8.57 -5.81
CA GLY A 309 24.39 -8.11 -7.17
C GLY A 309 24.83 -6.64 -7.24
N VAL A 310 25.06 -6.17 -8.46
CA VAL A 310 25.54 -4.82 -8.73
C VAL A 310 24.41 -4.00 -9.34
N ASP A 311 24.03 -2.93 -8.65
CA ASP A 311 23.17 -1.89 -9.22
C ASP A 311 24.07 -0.97 -10.08
N PRO A 312 23.84 -0.82 -11.40
CA PRO A 312 24.70 -0.06 -12.28
C PRO A 312 24.81 1.44 -11.93
N TRP A 313 23.93 1.93 -11.06
CA TRP A 313 23.85 3.32 -10.65
C TRP A 313 24.52 3.63 -9.31
N HIS A 314 25.07 2.61 -8.65
CA HIS A 314 25.73 2.73 -7.35
C HIS A 314 27.08 2.03 -7.35
N GLU A 315 28.01 2.54 -6.55
CA GLU A 315 29.21 1.77 -6.20
C GLU A 315 28.82 0.46 -5.51
N PRO A 316 29.56 -0.63 -5.78
CA PRO A 316 29.33 -1.91 -5.11
C PRO A 316 29.36 -1.76 -3.58
N ARG A 317 28.39 -2.37 -2.90
CA ARG A 317 28.31 -2.35 -1.43
C ARG A 317 27.84 -3.69 -0.89
N GLU A 318 28.23 -3.98 0.33
CA GLU A 318 27.73 -5.12 1.06
C GLU A 318 26.44 -4.75 1.80
N LEU A 319 25.42 -5.58 1.66
CA LEU A 319 24.18 -5.51 2.43
C LEU A 319 24.30 -6.34 3.70
N PRO A 320 23.54 -6.02 4.77
CA PRO A 320 23.59 -6.75 6.05
C PRO A 320 23.34 -8.25 5.95
N MET A 321 22.56 -8.67 4.95
CA MET A 321 22.22 -10.08 4.76
C MET A 321 22.32 -10.48 3.27
N PRO A 322 22.65 -11.75 2.99
CA PRO A 322 22.66 -12.26 1.62
C PRO A 322 21.24 -12.20 1.00
N PRO A 323 21.12 -12.31 -0.34
CA PRO A 323 19.84 -12.34 -0.99
C PRO A 323 19.03 -13.59 -0.61
N LEU A 324 17.70 -13.47 -0.63
CA LEU A 324 16.82 -14.63 -0.63
C LEU A 324 17.04 -15.43 -1.94
N PRO A 325 16.96 -16.76 -1.92
CA PRO A 325 17.15 -17.58 -3.11
C PRO A 325 16.16 -17.20 -4.21
N ARG A 326 16.64 -17.07 -5.45
CA ARG A 326 15.80 -16.83 -6.62
C ARG A 326 14.79 -17.96 -6.82
N THR A 327 13.62 -17.62 -7.34
CA THR A 327 12.59 -18.57 -7.73
C THR A 327 12.83 -19.12 -9.14
N GLY A 328 12.15 -20.18 -9.53
CA GLY A 328 12.22 -20.73 -10.89
C GLY A 328 11.98 -19.67 -11.99
N PRO A 329 10.90 -18.87 -11.89
CA PRO A 329 10.63 -17.77 -12.81
C PRO A 329 11.77 -16.73 -12.90
N ALA A 330 12.46 -16.44 -11.80
CA ALA A 330 13.56 -15.49 -11.80
C ALA A 330 14.79 -15.98 -12.56
N HIS A 331 15.10 -17.28 -12.52
CA HIS A 331 16.18 -17.86 -13.32
C HIS A 331 15.89 -17.74 -14.83
N ARG A 332 14.63 -17.92 -15.23
CA ARG A 332 14.21 -17.76 -16.63
C ARG A 332 14.33 -16.31 -17.10
N LEU A 333 13.93 -15.36 -16.25
CA LEU A 333 14.13 -13.93 -16.53
C LEU A 333 15.61 -13.54 -16.59
N ALA A 334 16.47 -14.12 -15.74
CA ALA A 334 17.90 -13.85 -15.77
C ALA A 334 18.52 -14.25 -17.12
N ALA A 335 18.21 -15.44 -17.61
CA ALA A 335 18.69 -15.92 -18.92
C ALA A 335 18.18 -15.05 -20.09
N ALA A 336 16.92 -14.59 -20.00
CA ALA A 336 16.35 -13.67 -20.98
C ALA A 336 17.03 -12.30 -20.95
N ALA A 337 17.32 -11.76 -19.78
CA ALA A 337 18.04 -10.49 -19.62
C ALA A 337 19.46 -10.57 -20.19
N GLU A 338 20.17 -11.66 -19.94
CA GLU A 338 21.49 -11.93 -20.55
C GLU A 338 21.40 -11.91 -22.09
N THR A 339 20.39 -12.54 -22.68
CA THR A 339 20.12 -12.52 -24.12
C THR A 339 19.88 -11.11 -24.66
N LEU A 340 19.22 -10.26 -23.86
CA LEU A 340 18.93 -8.86 -24.19
C LEU A 340 20.13 -7.92 -23.92
N GLY A 341 21.18 -8.41 -23.27
CA GLY A 341 22.31 -7.59 -22.83
C GLY A 341 21.98 -6.69 -21.63
N TRP A 342 20.97 -7.05 -20.82
CA TRP A 342 20.54 -6.27 -19.65
C TRP A 342 21.19 -6.78 -18.37
N GLY A 343 21.58 -5.82 -17.51
CA GLY A 343 22.03 -6.11 -16.16
C GLY A 343 20.88 -6.56 -15.26
N THR A 344 21.15 -7.53 -14.38
CA THR A 344 20.18 -7.94 -13.35
C THR A 344 20.83 -8.09 -11.99
N LEU A 345 20.04 -7.86 -10.95
CA LEU A 345 20.46 -8.02 -9.56
C LEU A 345 19.34 -8.67 -8.74
N ASP A 346 19.73 -9.19 -7.57
CA ASP A 346 18.75 -9.69 -6.59
C ASP A 346 18.05 -8.50 -5.92
N VAL A 347 16.72 -8.55 -5.88
CA VAL A 347 15.91 -7.46 -5.32
C VAL A 347 16.27 -7.23 -3.86
N PRO A 348 16.69 -6.01 -3.47
CA PRO A 348 16.95 -5.71 -2.07
C PRO A 348 15.64 -5.66 -1.29
N LEU A 349 15.58 -6.38 -0.16
CA LEU A 349 14.37 -6.56 0.63
C LEU A 349 14.63 -6.27 2.12
N LEU A 350 13.74 -5.55 2.77
CA LEU A 350 13.64 -5.43 4.22
C LEU A 350 13.00 -6.71 4.80
N ILE A 351 13.60 -7.86 4.47
CA ILE A 351 13.16 -9.19 4.91
C ILE A 351 14.42 -9.99 5.30
N ASN A 352 14.44 -10.54 6.50
CA ASN A 352 15.53 -11.35 6.96
C ASN A 352 15.70 -12.60 6.10
N SER A 353 16.79 -12.73 5.38
CA SER A 353 17.15 -13.96 4.65
C SER A 353 17.86 -14.99 5.53
N VAL A 354 18.44 -14.53 6.61
CA VAL A 354 19.01 -15.29 7.74
C VAL A 354 18.52 -14.65 9.03
N ASP A 355 18.69 -15.31 10.17
CA ASP A 355 18.36 -14.70 11.46
C ASP A 355 19.15 -13.40 11.66
N TYR A 356 18.47 -12.32 11.98
CA TYR A 356 19.07 -11.00 12.11
C TYR A 356 18.42 -10.17 13.21
N GLN A 357 19.22 -9.60 14.12
CA GLN A 357 18.77 -8.75 15.23
C GLN A 357 17.62 -9.39 16.05
N GLY A 358 17.75 -10.67 16.37
CA GLY A 358 16.79 -11.42 17.18
C GLY A 358 15.47 -11.79 16.46
N ARG A 359 15.34 -11.52 15.18
CA ARG A 359 14.19 -11.91 14.36
C ARG A 359 14.55 -13.05 13.42
N ALA A 360 13.64 -13.99 13.26
CA ALA A 360 13.83 -15.19 12.45
C ALA A 360 14.03 -14.88 10.95
N ALA A 361 14.63 -15.82 10.23
CA ALA A 361 14.72 -15.82 8.78
C ALA A 361 13.34 -16.03 8.13
N CYS A 362 13.20 -15.60 6.87
CA CYS A 362 12.00 -15.77 6.05
C CYS A 362 11.72 -17.25 5.76
N VAL A 363 10.51 -17.68 6.03
CA VAL A 363 10.00 -19.05 5.75
C VAL A 363 9.44 -19.22 4.35
N ARG A 364 9.53 -18.19 3.50
CA ARG A 364 9.15 -18.22 2.08
C ARG A 364 7.67 -18.58 1.81
N CYS A 365 6.77 -18.12 2.66
CA CYS A 365 5.34 -18.45 2.60
C CYS A 365 4.56 -17.77 1.44
N GLY A 366 5.15 -16.84 0.69
CA GLY A 366 4.48 -16.15 -0.43
C GLY A 366 3.51 -15.03 -0.04
N GLN A 367 3.35 -14.72 1.25
CA GLN A 367 2.37 -13.75 1.77
C GLN A 367 3.02 -12.41 2.15
N CYS A 368 3.88 -11.84 1.31
CA CYS A 368 4.59 -10.62 1.69
C CYS A 368 3.73 -9.36 1.57
N VAL A 369 2.97 -9.22 0.48
CA VAL A 369 2.24 -7.99 0.14
C VAL A 369 0.79 -8.10 0.55
N GLY A 370 0.32 -7.13 1.35
CA GLY A 370 -1.04 -7.09 1.85
C GLY A 370 -1.25 -7.78 3.21
N PHE A 371 -0.28 -8.58 3.67
CA PHE A 371 -0.37 -9.37 4.89
C PHE A 371 0.75 -9.04 5.88
N ALA A 372 0.52 -9.27 7.17
CA ALA A 372 1.60 -9.30 8.14
C ALA A 372 2.48 -10.55 7.92
N CYS A 373 3.76 -10.45 8.28
CA CYS A 373 4.68 -11.57 8.18
C CYS A 373 4.45 -12.55 9.34
N PRO A 374 4.13 -13.84 9.10
CA PRO A 374 3.79 -14.77 10.16
C PRO A 374 4.95 -15.04 11.16
N VAL A 375 6.19 -14.87 10.73
CA VAL A 375 7.39 -15.08 11.56
C VAL A 375 8.16 -13.79 11.83
N GLU A 376 7.57 -12.63 11.54
CA GLU A 376 8.19 -11.31 11.73
C GLU A 376 9.56 -11.10 11.04
N ALA A 377 9.88 -11.93 10.03
CA ALA A 377 11.08 -11.75 9.20
C ALA A 377 11.04 -10.47 8.38
N LYS A 378 9.85 -10.01 7.98
CA LYS A 378 9.65 -8.75 7.27
C LYS A 378 9.72 -7.59 8.25
N SER A 379 10.66 -6.67 8.02
CA SER A 379 10.93 -5.53 8.89
C SER A 379 9.86 -4.45 8.72
N GLY A 380 9.44 -3.88 9.82
CA GLY A 380 8.64 -2.68 9.90
C GLY A 380 8.95 -1.96 11.20
N THR A 381 8.51 -0.73 11.38
CA THR A 381 8.80 -0.01 12.62
C THR A 381 8.22 -0.68 13.86
N HIS A 382 7.11 -1.43 13.71
CA HIS A 382 6.48 -2.19 14.81
C HIS A 382 7.37 -3.28 15.42
N ASN A 383 8.28 -3.87 14.65
CA ASN A 383 9.17 -4.96 15.11
C ASN A 383 10.67 -4.60 15.06
N THR A 384 10.99 -3.32 14.84
CA THR A 384 12.35 -2.78 14.82
C THR A 384 12.44 -1.51 15.67
N ALA A 385 12.10 -0.35 15.13
CA ALA A 385 12.31 0.96 15.76
C ALA A 385 11.44 1.20 17.01
N LEU A 386 10.16 0.82 16.99
CA LEU A 386 9.26 1.06 18.12
C LEU A 386 9.62 0.23 19.37
N PRO A 387 9.94 -1.08 19.27
CA PRO A 387 10.45 -1.82 20.41
C PRO A 387 11.71 -1.18 21.04
N ALA A 388 12.65 -0.73 20.20
CA ALA A 388 13.85 -0.06 20.66
C ALA A 388 13.54 1.29 21.36
N ALA A 389 12.63 2.08 20.79
CA ALA A 389 12.18 3.33 21.41
C ALA A 389 11.52 3.10 22.78
N LEU A 390 10.61 2.13 22.87
CA LEU A 390 9.90 1.78 24.11
C LEU A 390 10.86 1.23 25.18
N ALA A 391 11.86 0.44 24.78
CA ALA A 391 12.84 -0.13 25.69
C ALA A 391 13.73 0.92 26.40
N THR A 392 13.83 2.15 25.85
CA THR A 392 14.54 3.26 26.52
C THR A 392 13.84 3.75 27.79
N GLY A 393 12.53 3.46 27.95
CA GLY A 393 11.68 4.05 29.00
C GLY A 393 11.28 5.50 28.72
N ASN A 394 11.78 6.14 27.68
CA ASN A 394 11.49 7.54 27.31
C ASN A 394 10.37 7.67 26.28
N CYS A 395 9.87 6.56 25.73
CA CYS A 395 8.85 6.55 24.68
C CYS A 395 7.52 6.01 25.20
N THR A 396 6.45 6.72 24.85
CA THR A 396 5.05 6.36 25.12
C THR A 396 4.35 6.12 23.80
N LEU A 397 3.62 5.01 23.64
CA LEU A 397 2.85 4.70 22.43
C LEU A 397 1.35 4.70 22.71
N LEU A 398 0.63 5.65 22.14
CA LEU A 398 -0.82 5.80 22.20
C LEU A 398 -1.42 5.43 20.84
N THR A 399 -2.30 4.42 20.83
CA THR A 399 -2.99 3.94 19.62
C THR A 399 -4.44 4.39 19.57
N GLU A 400 -5.12 4.16 18.42
CA GLU A 400 -6.53 4.46 18.17
C GLU A 400 -6.89 5.92 18.46
N THR A 401 -5.89 6.81 18.33
CA THR A 401 -6.01 8.23 18.68
C THR A 401 -5.51 9.08 17.52
N THR A 402 -6.37 9.98 17.07
CA THR A 402 -6.10 10.89 15.95
C THR A 402 -5.63 12.24 16.45
N ALA A 403 -4.57 12.76 15.84
CA ALA A 403 -4.21 14.17 15.97
C ALA A 403 -5.16 15.01 15.09
N GLU A 404 -5.96 15.87 15.71
CA GLU A 404 -6.96 16.72 15.02
C GLU A 404 -6.32 17.99 14.46
N ARG A 405 -5.45 18.62 15.23
CA ARG A 405 -4.77 19.89 14.88
C ARG A 405 -3.57 20.14 15.79
N LEU A 406 -2.67 20.98 15.30
CA LEU A 406 -1.59 21.57 16.08
C LEU A 406 -2.10 22.83 16.80
N VAL A 407 -1.69 23.03 18.05
CA VAL A 407 -2.11 24.17 18.87
C VAL A 407 -1.01 25.22 18.86
N VAL A 408 -1.34 26.44 18.38
CA VAL A 408 -0.40 27.56 18.26
C VAL A 408 -0.69 28.59 19.34
N ARG A 409 0.35 29.02 20.01
CA ARG A 409 0.33 30.21 20.92
C ARG A 409 1.52 31.09 20.61
N ASN A 410 1.29 32.40 20.44
CA ASN A 410 2.34 33.40 20.14
C ASN A 410 3.25 32.98 18.97
N GLY A 411 2.67 32.46 17.88
CA GLY A 411 3.39 32.04 16.67
C GLY A 411 4.20 30.74 16.80
N ARG A 412 4.13 30.04 17.92
CA ARG A 412 4.82 28.78 18.14
C ARG A 412 3.82 27.64 18.39
N VAL A 413 4.08 26.45 17.84
CA VAL A 413 3.33 25.26 18.19
C VAL A 413 3.70 24.83 19.60
N VAL A 414 2.70 24.67 20.46
CA VAL A 414 2.87 24.36 21.90
C VAL A 414 2.22 23.04 22.29
N GLY A 415 1.54 22.36 21.38
CA GLY A 415 0.89 21.10 21.67
C GLY A 415 0.09 20.54 20.50
N VAL A 416 -0.49 19.37 20.71
CA VAL A 416 -1.29 18.62 19.74
C VAL A 416 -2.65 18.30 20.36
N ALA A 417 -3.74 18.66 19.68
CA ALA A 417 -5.09 18.27 20.06
C ALA A 417 -5.39 16.87 19.53
N LEU A 418 -5.85 16.00 20.41
CA LEU A 418 -6.10 14.59 20.18
C LEU A 418 -7.58 14.25 20.32
N VAL A 419 -8.04 13.24 19.55
CA VAL A 419 -9.38 12.64 19.69
C VAL A 419 -9.30 11.13 19.49
N ASP A 420 -10.07 10.35 20.28
CA ASP A 420 -10.21 8.91 20.08
C ASP A 420 -11.62 8.52 19.56
N GLY A 421 -11.81 7.23 19.31
CA GLY A 421 -13.06 6.66 18.81
C GLY A 421 -14.27 6.86 19.74
N GLN A 422 -14.05 7.17 21.00
CA GLN A 422 -15.09 7.51 21.99
C GLN A 422 -15.33 9.01 22.13
N LEU A 423 -14.75 9.83 21.24
CA LEU A 423 -14.79 11.29 21.24
C LEU A 423 -14.14 11.93 22.48
N TRP A 424 -13.28 11.19 23.18
CA TRP A 424 -12.42 11.78 24.20
C TRP A 424 -11.44 12.73 23.53
N ARG A 425 -11.35 13.95 24.06
CA ARG A 425 -10.44 14.99 23.54
C ARG A 425 -9.50 15.49 24.62
N ARG A 426 -8.23 15.64 24.27
CA ARG A 426 -7.20 16.22 25.12
C ARG A 426 -6.15 16.93 24.27
N THR A 427 -5.65 18.03 24.75
CA THR A 427 -4.43 18.66 24.21
C THR A 427 -3.25 18.20 25.03
N ILE A 428 -2.23 17.63 24.37
CA ILE A 428 -0.94 17.31 24.98
C ILE A 428 0.03 18.43 24.65
N GLU A 429 0.63 19.01 25.67
CA GLU A 429 1.66 20.03 25.51
C GLU A 429 3.00 19.42 25.08
N CYS A 430 3.76 20.11 24.23
CA CYS A 430 5.10 19.67 23.82
C CYS A 430 5.99 20.84 23.43
N ALA A 431 7.30 20.60 23.50
CA ALA A 431 8.29 21.57 23.03
C ALA A 431 8.43 21.51 21.51
N GLU A 432 8.38 20.31 20.94
CA GLU A 432 8.55 20.03 19.51
C GLU A 432 7.51 19.02 19.00
N VAL A 433 7.23 19.07 17.71
CA VAL A 433 6.34 18.11 17.02
C VAL A 433 7.06 17.51 15.82
N VAL A 434 6.95 16.20 15.66
CA VAL A 434 7.33 15.47 14.45
C VAL A 434 6.06 14.94 13.79
N ILE A 435 5.78 15.35 12.56
CA ILE A 435 4.65 14.88 11.79
C ILE A 435 5.12 13.79 10.84
N ALA A 436 4.49 12.62 10.90
CA ALA A 436 4.76 11.46 10.07
C ALA A 436 3.48 10.69 9.73
N ALA A 437 2.40 11.44 9.44
CA ALA A 437 1.07 10.89 9.19
C ALA A 437 0.86 10.39 7.73
N GLY A 438 1.90 10.47 6.89
CA GLY A 438 1.87 10.10 5.48
C GLY A 438 1.36 11.21 4.57
N ALA A 439 1.66 11.10 3.26
CA ALA A 439 1.50 12.20 2.30
C ALA A 439 0.04 12.63 2.06
N SER A 440 -0.96 11.91 2.54
CA SER A 440 -2.36 12.34 2.51
C SER A 440 -2.79 13.02 3.82
N GLU A 441 -2.40 12.49 4.97
CA GLU A 441 -2.88 12.98 6.27
C GLU A 441 -1.97 14.07 6.85
N THR A 442 -0.67 14.11 6.52
CA THR A 442 0.24 15.19 6.93
C THR A 442 -0.21 16.56 6.42
N PRO A 443 -0.46 16.78 5.10
CA PRO A 443 -1.00 18.05 4.64
C PRO A 443 -2.42 18.32 5.17
N ARG A 444 -3.27 17.31 5.31
CA ARG A 444 -4.60 17.47 5.91
C ARG A 444 -4.51 18.00 7.33
N LEU A 445 -3.61 17.49 8.16
CA LEU A 445 -3.38 17.96 9.53
C LEU A 445 -2.93 19.43 9.55
N LEU A 446 -1.97 19.81 8.70
CA LEU A 446 -1.50 21.18 8.58
C LEU A 446 -2.62 22.14 8.15
N LEU A 447 -3.42 21.75 7.15
CA LEU A 447 -4.56 22.54 6.66
C LEU A 447 -5.67 22.67 7.72
N ASN A 448 -5.94 21.64 8.51
CA ASN A 448 -6.88 21.67 9.63
C ASN A 448 -6.34 22.44 10.87
N SER A 449 -5.05 22.79 10.87
CA SER A 449 -4.40 23.54 11.94
C SER A 449 -4.39 25.06 11.68
N ALA A 450 -5.31 25.55 10.85
CA ALA A 450 -5.48 26.96 10.57
C ALA A 450 -5.73 27.78 11.86
N HIS A 451 -5.16 28.99 11.91
CA HIS A 451 -5.34 29.94 13.02
C HIS A 451 -5.34 31.38 12.48
N PRO A 452 -5.68 32.39 13.30
CA PRO A 452 -5.88 33.76 12.79
C PRO A 452 -4.71 34.36 11.99
N ALA A 453 -3.46 34.00 12.29
CA ALA A 453 -2.29 34.46 11.53
C ALA A 453 -2.02 33.65 10.28
N GLU A 454 -2.53 32.42 10.19
CA GLU A 454 -2.39 31.48 9.05
C GLU A 454 -3.74 30.82 8.71
N PRO A 455 -4.68 31.61 8.15
CA PRO A 455 -6.07 31.13 7.95
C PRO A 455 -6.23 30.04 6.89
N ASN A 456 -5.20 29.84 6.05
CA ASN A 456 -5.19 28.85 4.99
C ASN A 456 -4.51 27.52 5.40
N GLY A 457 -4.18 27.36 6.70
CA GLY A 457 -3.46 26.20 7.24
C GLY A 457 -2.07 26.56 7.76
N LEU A 458 -1.61 25.80 8.72
CA LEU A 458 -0.31 26.00 9.37
C LEU A 458 0.84 25.82 8.36
N GLY A 459 1.72 26.82 8.26
CA GLY A 459 2.84 26.82 7.32
C GLY A 459 2.45 26.92 5.84
N ASN A 460 1.19 27.28 5.55
CA ASN A 460 0.66 27.35 4.17
C ASN A 460 0.58 28.80 3.62
N ASN A 461 1.47 29.68 4.02
CA ASN A 461 1.47 31.07 3.61
C ASN A 461 1.68 31.31 2.10
N HIS A 462 2.28 30.33 1.41
CA HIS A 462 2.56 30.34 -0.03
C HIS A 462 1.74 29.31 -0.81
N ASP A 463 0.66 28.76 -0.23
CA ASP A 463 -0.20 27.73 -0.85
C ASP A 463 0.60 26.49 -1.34
N GLN A 464 1.66 26.11 -0.61
CA GLN A 464 2.49 24.95 -0.97
C GLN A 464 2.02 23.65 -0.32
N VAL A 465 1.35 23.72 0.85
CA VAL A 465 0.87 22.52 1.55
C VAL A 465 -0.14 21.78 0.70
N GLY A 466 0.13 20.50 0.51
CA GLY A 466 -0.69 19.58 -0.25
C GLY A 466 -0.38 19.49 -1.74
N ARG A 467 0.45 20.38 -2.34
CA ARG A 467 0.83 20.33 -3.76
C ARG A 467 1.80 19.19 -4.06
N TYR A 468 1.95 18.86 -5.34
CA TYR A 468 2.92 17.90 -5.86
C TYR A 468 2.70 16.44 -5.38
N LEU A 469 1.43 16.08 -5.16
CA LEU A 469 1.09 14.69 -4.85
C LEU A 469 1.55 13.77 -5.99
N GLN A 470 2.36 12.79 -5.65
CA GLN A 470 2.87 11.74 -6.51
C GLN A 470 2.79 10.40 -5.75
N ALA A 471 2.64 9.29 -6.45
CA ALA A 471 2.49 7.99 -5.78
C ALA A 471 2.97 6.79 -6.61
N HIS A 472 3.71 7.01 -7.64
CA HIS A 472 4.12 6.10 -8.69
C HIS A 472 2.97 5.55 -9.56
N VAL A 473 2.97 5.97 -10.80
CA VAL A 473 2.37 5.22 -11.90
C VAL A 473 3.20 3.94 -12.10
N TYR A 474 2.53 2.81 -12.21
CA TYR A 474 3.19 1.53 -12.46
C TYR A 474 3.18 1.19 -13.94
N ALA A 475 4.33 0.77 -14.45
CA ALA A 475 4.51 0.14 -15.74
C ALA A 475 4.64 -1.37 -15.57
N GLY A 476 4.37 -2.14 -16.62
CA GLY A 476 4.60 -3.56 -16.59
C GLY A 476 3.89 -4.34 -17.68
N ALA A 477 4.08 -5.64 -17.63
CA ALA A 477 3.40 -6.59 -18.50
C ALA A 477 3.10 -7.90 -17.76
N VAL A 478 2.09 -8.60 -18.23
CA VAL A 478 1.79 -9.98 -17.86
C VAL A 478 2.03 -10.88 -19.06
N GLY A 479 2.64 -12.03 -18.84
CA GLY A 479 2.90 -13.04 -19.86
C GLY A 479 2.37 -14.41 -19.45
N LEU A 480 1.88 -15.17 -20.42
CA LEU A 480 1.53 -16.57 -20.29
C LEU A 480 2.53 -17.43 -21.06
N PHE A 481 2.85 -18.59 -20.51
CA PHE A 481 3.84 -19.51 -21.00
C PHE A 481 3.20 -20.90 -21.27
N ASP A 482 3.85 -21.72 -22.08
CA ASP A 482 3.35 -23.07 -22.38
C ASP A 482 3.57 -24.04 -21.20
N ASP A 483 4.59 -23.79 -20.38
CA ASP A 483 4.94 -24.60 -19.22
C ASP A 483 4.54 -23.90 -17.89
N GLU A 484 4.35 -24.69 -16.84
CA GLU A 484 4.15 -24.17 -15.49
C GLU A 484 5.45 -23.55 -14.96
N LEU A 485 5.38 -22.33 -14.51
CA LEU A 485 6.54 -21.54 -14.05
C LEU A 485 6.59 -21.34 -12.56
N THR A 486 5.44 -21.01 -11.97
CA THR A 486 5.42 -20.62 -10.57
C THR A 486 5.41 -21.82 -9.65
N ASP A 487 6.32 -21.79 -8.68
CA ASP A 487 6.38 -22.72 -7.56
C ASP A 487 5.58 -22.20 -6.35
N LEU A 488 5.02 -20.99 -6.44
CA LEU A 488 4.31 -20.26 -5.37
C LEU A 488 5.18 -20.03 -4.12
N ILE A 489 6.50 -20.12 -4.25
CA ILE A 489 7.44 -19.89 -3.15
C ILE A 489 7.71 -18.39 -3.01
N GLY A 490 7.52 -17.86 -1.81
CA GLY A 490 7.74 -16.44 -1.53
C GLY A 490 9.20 -16.02 -1.39
N PRO A 491 9.43 -14.72 -1.38
CA PRO A 491 8.46 -13.64 -1.58
C PRO A 491 7.92 -13.53 -3.02
N GLY A 492 8.46 -14.28 -3.99
CA GLY A 492 8.18 -14.20 -5.41
C GLY A 492 9.10 -13.19 -6.09
N VAL A 493 9.05 -11.93 -5.70
CA VAL A 493 9.97 -10.88 -6.18
C VAL A 493 11.40 -11.23 -5.78
N SER A 494 12.29 -11.40 -6.75
CA SER A 494 13.66 -11.87 -6.49
C SER A 494 14.69 -11.44 -7.53
N ILE A 495 14.27 -10.91 -8.68
CA ILE A 495 15.15 -10.40 -9.73
C ILE A 495 14.63 -9.07 -10.26
N ALA A 496 15.54 -8.15 -10.52
CA ALA A 496 15.22 -6.86 -11.14
C ALA A 496 16.29 -6.45 -12.14
N THR A 497 15.92 -5.56 -13.08
CA THR A 497 16.86 -4.72 -13.84
C THR A 497 16.68 -3.26 -13.46
N CYS A 498 17.79 -2.54 -13.32
CA CYS A 498 17.86 -1.11 -13.07
C CYS A 498 18.36 -0.32 -14.28
N ASP A 499 18.55 -0.95 -15.42
CA ASP A 499 19.15 -0.34 -16.62
C ASP A 499 18.35 0.86 -17.15
N PHE A 500 17.03 0.88 -16.87
CA PHE A 500 16.10 1.89 -17.40
C PHE A 500 15.74 2.98 -16.39
N ARG A 501 16.50 3.16 -15.32
CA ARG A 501 16.18 4.20 -14.33
C ARG A 501 16.36 5.61 -14.86
N HIS A 502 17.42 5.81 -15.67
CA HIS A 502 17.76 7.07 -16.31
C HIS A 502 18.44 6.85 -17.67
N GLY A 503 18.69 7.91 -18.44
CA GLY A 503 19.42 7.84 -19.70
C GLY A 503 18.62 7.25 -20.87
N ASN A 504 17.31 7.20 -20.77
CA ASN A 504 16.43 6.71 -21.83
C ASN A 504 16.12 7.81 -22.83
N ASP A 505 16.33 7.56 -24.13
CA ASP A 505 16.13 8.56 -25.18
C ASP A 505 14.69 9.10 -25.21
N GLY A 506 14.54 10.40 -25.03
CA GLY A 506 13.25 11.10 -25.05
C GLY A 506 12.31 10.80 -23.88
N ILE A 507 12.80 10.14 -22.82
CA ILE A 507 12.05 9.81 -21.61
C ILE A 507 12.66 10.53 -20.41
N ILE A 508 11.84 11.17 -19.62
CA ILE A 508 12.23 11.79 -18.35
C ILE A 508 12.30 10.70 -17.29
N GLY A 509 13.50 10.44 -16.75
CA GLY A 509 13.71 9.36 -15.80
C GLY A 509 13.47 7.99 -16.41
N GLY A 510 12.65 7.19 -15.77
CA GLY A 510 12.32 5.80 -16.09
C GLY A 510 11.98 5.05 -14.82
N GLY A 511 12.51 3.85 -14.63
CA GLY A 511 12.28 3.08 -13.41
C GLY A 511 13.02 1.74 -13.41
N MET A 512 12.89 1.00 -12.33
CA MET A 512 13.31 -0.40 -12.29
C MET A 512 12.18 -1.31 -12.79
N LEU A 513 12.51 -2.49 -13.28
CA LEU A 513 11.58 -3.58 -13.56
C LEU A 513 11.98 -4.80 -12.73
N ALA A 514 11.00 -5.41 -12.08
CA ALA A 514 11.21 -6.63 -11.31
C ALA A 514 10.08 -7.64 -11.58
N ASN A 515 10.34 -8.92 -11.33
CA ASN A 515 9.24 -9.88 -11.25
C ASN A 515 8.33 -9.57 -10.05
N GLU A 516 7.06 -9.92 -10.15
CA GLU A 516 6.06 -9.61 -9.14
C GLU A 516 6.16 -10.58 -7.93
N PHE A 517 5.60 -10.17 -6.80
CA PHE A 517 5.33 -11.05 -5.66
C PHE A 517 4.40 -12.19 -6.05
N VAL A 518 4.39 -13.25 -5.26
CA VAL A 518 3.44 -14.35 -5.45
C VAL A 518 2.01 -13.80 -5.38
N PRO A 519 1.23 -13.85 -6.47
CA PRO A 519 -0.14 -13.35 -6.45
C PRO A 519 -1.07 -14.36 -5.75
N THR A 520 -2.06 -13.86 -5.01
CA THR A 520 -3.14 -14.72 -4.52
C THR A 520 -3.99 -15.24 -5.69
N PRO A 521 -4.76 -16.32 -5.54
CA PRO A 521 -5.63 -16.79 -6.60
C PRO A 521 -6.64 -15.74 -7.10
N ALA A 522 -7.18 -14.93 -6.19
CA ALA A 522 -8.06 -13.80 -6.55
C ALA A 522 -7.32 -12.73 -7.37
N ALA A 523 -6.08 -12.38 -6.97
CA ALA A 523 -5.26 -11.45 -7.73
C ALA A 523 -4.85 -12.01 -9.10
N THR A 524 -4.55 -13.31 -9.19
CA THR A 524 -4.26 -14.00 -10.46
C THR A 524 -5.46 -13.92 -11.41
N TYR A 525 -6.67 -14.18 -10.90
CA TYR A 525 -7.90 -14.02 -11.66
C TYR A 525 -8.06 -12.59 -12.20
N ASP A 526 -7.86 -11.58 -11.35
CA ASP A 526 -7.94 -10.18 -11.75
C ASP A 526 -6.91 -9.79 -12.81
N TYR A 527 -5.68 -10.26 -12.67
CA TYR A 527 -4.62 -9.98 -13.65
C TYR A 527 -4.92 -10.60 -15.01
N LEU A 528 -5.33 -11.86 -15.05
CA LEU A 528 -5.59 -12.57 -16.29
C LEU A 528 -6.85 -12.07 -16.99
N THR A 529 -7.94 -11.84 -16.26
CA THR A 529 -9.20 -11.32 -16.83
C THR A 529 -9.11 -9.85 -17.18
N GLY A 530 -8.44 -9.04 -16.37
CA GLY A 530 -8.20 -7.62 -16.62
C GLY A 530 -7.33 -7.37 -17.86
N ALA A 531 -6.38 -8.28 -18.12
CA ALA A 531 -5.54 -8.27 -19.32
C ALA A 531 -6.22 -8.88 -20.56
N GLY A 532 -7.45 -9.43 -20.44
CA GLY A 532 -8.14 -10.11 -21.53
C GLY A 532 -7.47 -11.42 -21.98
N LEU A 533 -6.64 -12.02 -21.13
CA LEU A 533 -5.91 -13.25 -21.43
C LEU A 533 -6.74 -14.50 -21.23
N ILE A 534 -7.76 -14.44 -20.36
CA ILE A 534 -8.74 -15.49 -20.15
C ILE A 534 -10.17 -14.93 -20.11
N PRO A 535 -11.20 -15.73 -20.37
CA PRO A 535 -12.60 -15.34 -20.18
C PRO A 535 -12.89 -14.99 -18.71
N ARG A 536 -13.78 -14.02 -18.48
CA ARG A 536 -14.12 -13.52 -17.14
C ARG A 536 -14.96 -14.48 -16.29
N ALA A 537 -15.73 -15.35 -16.95
CA ALA A 537 -16.69 -16.22 -16.27
C ALA A 537 -17.05 -17.44 -17.14
N GLY A 538 -17.93 -18.30 -16.62
CA GLY A 538 -18.38 -19.52 -17.26
C GLY A 538 -17.36 -20.65 -17.20
N LEU A 539 -17.72 -21.81 -17.78
CA LEU A 539 -16.84 -22.98 -17.77
C LEU A 539 -15.50 -22.72 -18.44
N ALA A 540 -15.50 -22.00 -19.57
CA ALA A 540 -14.25 -21.62 -20.27
C ALA A 540 -13.35 -20.76 -19.39
N GLY A 541 -13.89 -19.80 -18.63
CA GLY A 541 -13.14 -18.98 -17.69
C GLY A 541 -12.54 -19.79 -16.55
N LYS A 542 -13.32 -20.70 -15.96
CA LYS A 542 -12.86 -21.59 -14.90
C LYS A 542 -11.75 -22.53 -15.37
N GLN A 543 -11.93 -23.17 -16.55
CA GLN A 543 -10.92 -24.05 -17.15
C GLN A 543 -9.64 -23.29 -17.51
N ALA A 544 -9.78 -22.09 -18.09
CA ALA A 544 -8.63 -21.24 -18.39
C ALA A 544 -7.90 -20.83 -17.10
N MET A 545 -8.61 -20.47 -16.03
CA MET A 545 -7.97 -20.15 -14.75
C MET A 545 -7.20 -21.34 -14.16
N ARG A 546 -7.77 -22.54 -14.23
CA ARG A 546 -7.12 -23.80 -13.83
C ARG A 546 -5.83 -24.08 -14.60
N HIS A 547 -5.85 -23.81 -15.90
CA HIS A 547 -4.72 -24.06 -16.79
C HIS A 547 -3.64 -22.98 -16.66
N GLU A 548 -4.02 -21.69 -16.64
CA GLU A 548 -3.11 -20.56 -16.82
C GLU A 548 -2.53 -20.01 -15.51
N ALA A 549 -3.16 -20.25 -14.37
CA ALA A 549 -2.76 -19.62 -13.10
C ALA A 549 -1.29 -19.88 -12.73
N ARG A 550 -0.74 -21.06 -13.04
CA ARG A 550 0.66 -21.42 -12.79
C ARG A 550 1.60 -21.13 -13.95
N ARG A 551 1.06 -20.67 -15.08
CA ARG A 551 1.78 -20.30 -16.30
C ARG A 551 1.94 -18.80 -16.46
N MET A 552 1.43 -18.02 -15.53
CA MET A 552 1.48 -16.57 -15.53
C MET A 552 2.76 -16.06 -14.87
N LEU A 553 3.41 -15.08 -15.51
CA LEU A 553 4.48 -14.29 -14.93
C LEU A 553 4.19 -12.81 -15.19
N ARG A 554 4.43 -11.97 -14.18
CA ARG A 554 4.36 -10.51 -14.31
C ARG A 554 5.71 -9.89 -14.06
N VAL A 555 6.01 -8.87 -14.86
CA VAL A 555 7.14 -7.96 -14.68
C VAL A 555 6.57 -6.56 -14.53
N VAL A 556 6.88 -5.90 -13.43
CA VAL A 556 6.34 -4.58 -13.10
C VAL A 556 7.40 -3.70 -12.44
N GLY A 557 7.19 -2.39 -12.50
CA GLY A 557 8.00 -1.43 -11.76
C GLY A 557 7.33 -0.07 -11.69
N PRO A 558 7.65 0.73 -10.66
CA PRO A 558 7.25 2.13 -10.60
C PRO A 558 8.07 2.95 -11.60
N ILE A 559 7.47 4.01 -12.14
CA ILE A 559 8.22 5.01 -12.91
C ILE A 559 8.52 6.23 -12.05
N GLN A 560 9.58 6.96 -12.39
CA GLN A 560 9.81 8.31 -11.86
C GLN A 560 8.74 9.25 -12.44
N GLU A 561 7.88 9.78 -11.59
CA GLU A 561 6.83 10.73 -12.00
C GLU A 561 7.37 12.15 -12.14
N VAL A 562 6.83 12.87 -13.12
CA VAL A 562 6.98 14.31 -13.27
C VAL A 562 5.92 14.98 -12.42
N THR A 563 6.32 15.64 -11.34
CA THR A 563 5.40 16.22 -10.36
C THR A 563 4.60 17.37 -10.95
N SER A 564 3.30 17.47 -10.61
CA SER A 564 2.42 18.58 -10.98
C SER A 564 1.98 19.36 -9.75
N PRO A 565 2.02 20.72 -9.79
CA PRO A 565 1.53 21.55 -8.69
C PRO A 565 0.00 21.41 -8.48
N ASP A 566 -0.73 20.96 -9.49
CA ASP A 566 -2.18 20.79 -9.43
C ASP A 566 -2.61 19.40 -8.95
N SER A 567 -1.71 18.42 -8.96
CA SER A 567 -1.90 17.16 -8.24
C SER A 567 -1.69 17.40 -6.75
N ARG A 568 -2.79 17.41 -5.98
CA ARG A 568 -2.72 17.92 -4.61
C ARG A 568 -3.80 17.41 -3.67
N ILE A 569 -3.49 17.54 -2.39
CA ILE A 569 -4.41 17.41 -1.26
C ILE A 569 -4.89 18.82 -0.85
N ARG A 570 -6.20 18.99 -0.75
CA ARG A 570 -6.85 20.11 -0.07
C ARG A 570 -7.76 19.56 1.02
N ILE A 571 -8.43 20.41 1.79
CA ILE A 571 -9.55 19.99 2.66
C ILE A 571 -10.87 20.37 2.01
N ASP A 572 -11.90 19.50 2.18
CA ASP A 572 -13.28 19.86 1.87
C ASP A 572 -14.00 20.28 3.17
N PRO A 573 -14.39 21.56 3.31
CA PRO A 573 -15.04 22.03 4.54
C PRO A 573 -16.45 21.50 4.74
N ARG A 574 -17.09 20.95 3.70
CA ARG A 574 -18.47 20.45 3.72
C ARG A 574 -18.53 18.99 4.14
N THR A 575 -17.55 18.19 3.74
CA THR A 575 -17.45 16.77 4.09
C THR A 575 -16.58 16.61 5.33
N ARG A 576 -17.07 15.87 6.32
CA ARG A 576 -16.41 15.71 7.61
C ARG A 576 -16.24 14.24 7.97
N ASP A 577 -15.15 13.95 8.66
CA ASP A 577 -14.95 12.64 9.28
C ASP A 577 -15.83 12.48 10.53
N ARG A 578 -15.83 11.29 11.11
CA ARG A 578 -16.61 10.98 12.34
C ARG A 578 -16.29 11.86 13.54
N PHE A 579 -15.17 12.55 13.54
CA PHE A 579 -14.76 13.45 14.61
C PHE A 579 -15.21 14.90 14.37
N GLY A 580 -15.77 15.19 13.18
CA GLY A 580 -16.22 16.50 12.76
C GLY A 580 -15.14 17.32 12.03
N ASN A 581 -13.97 16.74 11.72
CA ASN A 581 -12.89 17.44 11.03
C ASN A 581 -13.10 17.41 9.52
N PRO A 582 -12.77 18.48 8.76
CA PRO A 582 -12.75 18.47 7.32
C PRO A 582 -11.88 17.34 6.76
N VAL A 583 -12.36 16.69 5.70
CA VAL A 583 -11.65 15.56 5.08
C VAL A 583 -10.72 15.99 3.96
N ALA A 584 -9.77 15.13 3.60
CA ALA A 584 -8.90 15.36 2.46
C ALA A 584 -9.71 15.33 1.15
N LYS A 585 -9.44 16.33 0.28
CA LYS A 585 -9.90 16.38 -1.10
C LYS A 585 -8.71 16.17 -2.03
N ILE A 586 -8.76 15.12 -2.83
CA ILE A 586 -7.72 14.70 -3.75
C ILE A 586 -8.11 15.11 -5.17
N SER A 587 -7.24 15.83 -5.86
CA SER A 587 -7.44 16.23 -7.25
C SER A 587 -6.11 16.32 -7.97
N GLY A 588 -6.13 16.25 -9.30
CA GLY A 588 -4.93 16.39 -10.14
C GLY A 588 -5.04 15.61 -11.43
N SER A 589 -3.90 15.47 -12.10
CA SER A 589 -3.74 14.72 -13.33
C SER A 589 -2.38 14.04 -13.40
N ILE A 590 -2.30 12.95 -14.16
CA ILE A 590 -1.06 12.31 -14.53
C ILE A 590 -0.46 13.11 -15.70
N HIS A 591 0.81 13.46 -15.58
CA HIS A 591 1.48 14.27 -16.60
C HIS A 591 1.69 13.47 -17.91
N PRO A 592 1.65 14.09 -19.12
CA PRO A 592 1.92 13.39 -20.37
C PRO A 592 3.29 12.68 -20.43
N GLU A 593 4.32 13.24 -19.79
CA GLU A 593 5.62 12.59 -19.67
C GLU A 593 5.55 11.27 -18.91
N ASP A 594 4.71 11.19 -17.85
CA ASP A 594 4.50 9.96 -17.09
C ASP A 594 3.83 8.87 -17.94
N VAL A 595 2.90 9.28 -18.83
CA VAL A 595 2.29 8.36 -19.81
C VAL A 595 3.33 7.81 -20.79
N ARG A 596 4.25 8.67 -21.27
CA ARG A 596 5.36 8.24 -22.14
C ARG A 596 6.30 7.27 -21.43
N ALA A 597 6.71 7.61 -20.21
CA ALA A 597 7.58 6.77 -19.40
C ALA A 597 6.90 5.41 -19.07
N GLN A 598 5.63 5.43 -18.71
CA GLN A 598 4.84 4.21 -18.43
C GLN A 598 4.75 3.31 -19.67
N THR A 599 4.48 3.89 -20.84
CA THR A 599 4.41 3.15 -22.11
C THR A 599 5.74 2.53 -22.47
N PHE A 600 6.84 3.31 -22.37
CA PHE A 600 8.22 2.83 -22.62
C PHE A 600 8.56 1.67 -21.69
N MET A 601 8.38 1.83 -20.37
CA MET A 601 8.72 0.80 -19.39
C MET A 601 7.85 -0.45 -19.54
N SER A 602 6.56 -0.29 -19.90
CA SER A 602 5.67 -1.43 -20.18
C SER A 602 6.11 -2.20 -21.43
N ALA A 603 6.61 -1.51 -22.45
CA ALA A 603 7.21 -2.16 -23.63
C ALA A 603 8.46 -2.95 -23.25
N LYS A 604 9.33 -2.41 -22.39
CA LYS A 604 10.51 -3.13 -21.87
C LYS A 604 10.14 -4.35 -21.02
N ALA A 605 9.14 -4.25 -20.18
CA ALA A 605 8.61 -5.40 -19.43
C ALA A 605 8.08 -6.50 -20.35
N ARG A 606 7.37 -6.13 -21.43
CA ARG A 606 6.89 -7.08 -22.44
C ARG A 606 8.05 -7.71 -23.22
N GLU A 607 9.06 -6.92 -23.62
CA GLU A 607 10.28 -7.41 -24.30
C GLU A 607 10.97 -8.48 -23.46
N TRP A 608 11.11 -8.25 -22.14
CA TRP A 608 11.72 -9.20 -21.22
C TRP A 608 10.91 -10.51 -21.13
N LEU A 609 9.58 -10.42 -21.00
CA LEU A 609 8.69 -11.59 -20.95
C LEU A 609 8.70 -12.39 -22.26
N VAL A 610 8.68 -11.72 -23.42
CA VAL A 610 8.73 -12.39 -24.74
C VAL A 610 10.05 -13.13 -24.92
N THR A 611 11.17 -12.48 -24.58
CA THR A 611 12.49 -13.14 -24.64
C THR A 611 12.60 -14.29 -23.65
N ALA A 612 11.91 -14.22 -22.51
CA ALA A 612 11.79 -15.32 -21.55
C ALA A 612 10.89 -16.49 -22.06
N GLY A 613 10.23 -16.35 -23.21
CA GLY A 613 9.42 -17.37 -23.85
C GLY A 613 7.90 -17.24 -23.58
N ALA A 614 7.40 -16.06 -23.22
CA ALA A 614 5.97 -15.86 -23.13
C ALA A 614 5.29 -15.95 -24.50
N VAL A 615 4.26 -16.78 -24.61
CA VAL A 615 3.52 -17.00 -25.88
C VAL A 615 2.36 -16.01 -26.06
N ARG A 616 1.83 -15.46 -24.95
CA ARG A 616 0.84 -14.39 -24.96
C ARG A 616 1.23 -13.34 -23.94
N THR A 617 1.09 -12.07 -24.27
CA THR A 617 1.43 -10.96 -23.36
C THR A 617 0.41 -9.83 -23.44
N ALA A 618 0.23 -9.11 -22.34
CA ALA A 618 -0.48 -7.85 -22.30
C ALA A 618 0.30 -6.85 -21.43
N THR A 619 0.34 -5.59 -21.87
CA THR A 619 0.98 -4.49 -21.14
C THR A 619 0.00 -3.80 -20.21
N SER A 620 0.51 -3.22 -19.13
CA SER A 620 -0.26 -2.33 -18.27
C SER A 620 -0.66 -1.06 -19.03
N THR A 621 -1.90 -0.63 -18.85
CA THR A 621 -2.43 0.62 -19.43
C THR A 621 -3.02 1.49 -18.33
N LEU A 622 -3.02 2.81 -18.56
CA LEU A 622 -3.73 3.74 -17.68
C LEU A 622 -5.20 3.81 -18.07
N GLY A 623 -6.11 3.71 -17.11
CA GLY A 623 -7.55 3.85 -17.36
C GLY A 623 -7.92 5.30 -17.69
N THR A 624 -7.40 6.27 -16.92
CA THR A 624 -7.54 7.71 -17.15
C THR A 624 -6.32 8.46 -16.64
N THR A 625 -6.01 9.59 -17.25
CA THR A 625 -4.98 10.54 -16.80
C THR A 625 -5.56 11.72 -16.04
N ALA A 626 -6.88 11.94 -16.07
CA ALA A 626 -7.55 13.04 -15.38
C ALA A 626 -7.83 12.70 -13.89
N ARG A 627 -6.79 12.20 -13.20
CA ARG A 627 -6.76 11.88 -11.78
C ARG A 627 -5.37 12.05 -11.21
N ALA A 628 -5.27 12.39 -9.94
CA ALA A 628 -3.99 12.37 -9.24
C ALA A 628 -3.47 10.91 -9.11
N SER A 629 -2.16 10.74 -9.11
CA SER A 629 -1.52 9.49 -8.74
C SER A 629 -1.68 9.27 -7.23
N THR A 630 -2.44 8.25 -6.82
CA THR A 630 -2.78 7.96 -5.42
C THR A 630 -2.47 6.52 -5.01
N GLY A 631 -1.53 5.87 -5.71
CA GLY A 631 -1.11 4.49 -5.45
C GLY A 631 -0.45 4.31 -4.08
N GLN A 632 0.49 3.40 -4.00
CA GLN A 632 1.05 2.93 -2.72
C GLN A 632 2.17 3.81 -2.17
N HIS A 633 2.83 4.60 -3.01
CA HIS A 633 4.04 5.34 -2.68
C HIS A 633 3.79 6.85 -2.61
N GLN A 634 2.70 7.24 -1.95
CA GLN A 634 2.29 8.65 -1.85
C GLN A 634 3.38 9.51 -1.22
N ALA A 635 3.72 10.63 -1.89
CA ALA A 635 4.84 11.50 -1.53
C ALA A 635 4.59 12.96 -1.99
N GLY A 636 5.47 13.88 -1.59
CA GLY A 636 5.64 15.20 -2.18
C GLY A 636 4.78 16.31 -1.63
N THR A 637 3.72 16.01 -0.91
CA THR A 637 2.68 16.99 -0.48
C THR A 637 3.13 18.03 0.53
N CYS A 638 4.34 17.90 1.08
CA CYS A 638 4.99 18.86 1.96
C CYS A 638 6.48 18.97 1.60
N ARG A 639 6.79 18.99 0.28
CA ARG A 639 8.16 18.85 -0.22
C ARG A 639 9.14 19.81 0.43
N MET A 640 10.38 19.35 0.64
CA MET A 640 11.47 20.18 1.11
C MET A 640 12.05 21.06 -0.01
N GLY A 641 12.72 22.14 0.37
CA GLY A 641 13.39 23.05 -0.57
C GLY A 641 14.23 24.09 0.13
N ASN A 642 14.79 25.01 -0.65
CA ASN A 642 15.61 26.13 -0.17
C ASN A 642 14.83 27.46 -0.12
N ASP A 643 13.55 27.47 -0.55
CA ASP A 643 12.74 28.66 -0.67
C ASP A 643 11.30 28.37 -0.20
N PRO A 644 10.78 29.10 0.81
CA PRO A 644 9.41 28.91 1.31
C PRO A 644 8.32 29.22 0.26
N ALA A 645 8.63 29.99 -0.78
CA ALA A 645 7.68 30.24 -1.87
C ALA A 645 7.42 28.99 -2.72
N HIS A 646 8.31 28.00 -2.67
CA HIS A 646 8.28 26.81 -3.52
C HIS A 646 8.33 25.49 -2.72
N SER A 647 8.36 25.55 -1.40
CA SER A 647 8.44 24.37 -0.54
C SER A 647 7.69 24.58 0.79
N VAL A 648 7.40 23.50 1.48
CA VAL A 648 6.74 23.51 2.80
C VAL A 648 7.76 23.45 3.92
N THR A 649 8.83 22.68 3.70
CA THR A 649 9.91 22.52 4.69
C THR A 649 11.26 22.94 4.11
N ASP A 650 12.18 23.25 5.02
CA ASP A 650 13.60 23.43 4.71
C ASP A 650 14.29 22.07 4.43
N PRO A 651 15.61 22.04 4.09
CA PRO A 651 16.34 20.81 3.86
C PRO A 651 16.39 19.84 5.06
N HIS A 652 16.12 20.32 6.26
CA HIS A 652 16.09 19.52 7.49
C HIS A 652 14.68 19.12 7.93
N GLY A 653 13.70 19.23 7.01
CA GLY A 653 12.31 18.88 7.27
C GLY A 653 11.58 19.81 8.24
N ARG A 654 12.15 20.99 8.58
CA ARG A 654 11.50 21.97 9.45
C ARG A 654 10.47 22.76 8.66
N LEU A 655 9.30 22.94 9.22
CA LEU A 655 8.26 23.80 8.67
C LEU A 655 8.74 25.25 8.71
N TRP A 656 8.75 25.96 7.58
CA TRP A 656 9.37 27.28 7.45
C TRP A 656 8.95 28.30 8.51
N ALA A 657 7.66 28.41 8.79
CA ALA A 657 7.13 29.35 9.77
C ALA A 657 7.18 28.85 11.23
N HIS A 658 7.44 27.54 11.42
CA HIS A 658 7.36 26.87 12.72
C HIS A 658 8.56 25.93 12.93
N PRO A 659 9.75 26.46 13.30
CA PRO A 659 11.00 25.68 13.36
C PRO A 659 10.97 24.53 14.38
N ASN A 660 10.01 24.51 15.30
CA ASN A 660 9.80 23.43 16.24
C ASN A 660 8.84 22.34 15.73
N VAL A 661 8.47 22.39 14.45
CA VAL A 661 7.68 21.35 13.76
C VAL A 661 8.54 20.77 12.64
N ARG A 662 8.70 19.45 12.62
CA ARG A 662 9.40 18.71 11.57
C ARG A 662 8.48 17.69 10.93
N ILE A 663 8.76 17.38 9.67
CA ILE A 663 8.07 16.33 8.92
C ILE A 663 9.11 15.29 8.51
N THR A 664 8.83 14.00 8.78
CA THR A 664 9.77 12.89 8.54
C THR A 664 9.21 11.78 7.66
N ASP A 665 8.00 11.93 7.12
CA ASP A 665 7.41 10.97 6.18
C ASP A 665 7.69 11.36 4.71
N ALA A 666 7.20 10.55 3.76
CA ALA A 666 7.40 10.76 2.33
C ALA A 666 6.81 12.06 1.78
N SER A 667 5.98 12.79 2.54
CA SER A 667 5.45 14.07 2.08
C SER A 667 6.54 15.12 1.82
N VAL A 668 7.72 14.99 2.45
CA VAL A 668 8.86 15.89 2.23
C VAL A 668 9.66 15.60 0.95
N HIS A 669 9.42 14.47 0.28
CA HIS A 669 10.13 14.15 -0.96
C HIS A 669 9.86 15.21 -2.04
N VAL A 670 10.87 15.57 -2.81
CA VAL A 670 10.74 16.46 -3.97
C VAL A 670 10.32 15.64 -5.19
N THR A 671 11.01 14.54 -5.40
CA THR A 671 10.70 13.49 -6.38
C THR A 671 10.73 12.14 -5.67
N ASN A 672 10.18 11.11 -6.28
CA ASN A 672 9.98 9.82 -5.57
C ASN A 672 10.84 8.67 -6.12
N GLY A 673 11.77 8.96 -7.05
CA GLY A 673 12.60 7.95 -7.73
C GLY A 673 11.75 7.01 -8.61
N GLY A 674 12.38 6.22 -9.43
CA GLY A 674 11.74 5.15 -10.21
C GLY A 674 11.80 3.79 -9.49
N VAL A 675 11.72 3.77 -8.15
CA VAL A 675 11.86 2.59 -7.29
C VAL A 675 10.96 2.70 -6.05
N ASN A 676 10.80 1.63 -5.29
CA ASN A 676 10.03 1.67 -4.03
C ASN A 676 10.74 2.53 -2.98
N PRO A 677 10.11 3.59 -2.42
CA PRO A 677 10.81 4.67 -1.72
C PRO A 677 11.05 4.45 -0.22
N VAL A 678 10.61 3.34 0.35
CA VAL A 678 10.60 3.17 1.83
C VAL A 678 11.98 3.33 2.46
N LEU A 679 13.05 2.83 1.82
CA LEU A 679 14.41 2.99 2.36
C LEU A 679 14.84 4.46 2.38
N THR A 680 14.43 5.26 1.38
CA THR A 680 14.65 6.71 1.36
C THR A 680 13.88 7.42 2.48
N VAL A 681 12.64 6.99 2.76
CA VAL A 681 11.88 7.53 3.90
C VAL A 681 12.60 7.24 5.23
N LEU A 682 13.07 6.02 5.44
CA LEU A 682 13.81 5.63 6.65
C LEU A 682 15.12 6.42 6.79
N ALA A 683 15.90 6.49 5.72
CA ALA A 683 17.18 7.21 5.70
C ALA A 683 16.99 8.72 5.95
N ASN A 684 15.99 9.33 5.30
CA ASN A 684 15.73 10.76 5.47
C ASN A 684 15.14 11.09 6.85
N ALA A 685 14.30 10.20 7.42
CA ALA A 685 13.84 10.34 8.81
C ALA A 685 15.01 10.27 9.80
N LEU A 686 15.95 9.35 9.61
CA LEU A 686 17.20 9.30 10.39
C LEU A 686 17.99 10.61 10.26
N ARG A 687 18.18 11.12 9.03
CA ARG A 687 18.91 12.35 8.77
C ARG A 687 18.27 13.55 9.48
N ILE A 688 16.98 13.76 9.26
CA ILE A 688 16.22 14.89 9.84
C ILE A 688 16.25 14.82 11.37
N THR A 689 16.03 13.64 11.95
CA THR A 689 15.92 13.50 13.41
C THR A 689 17.28 13.56 14.08
N ASN A 690 18.37 13.00 13.49
CA ASN A 690 19.71 13.19 14.03
C ASN A 690 20.11 14.67 14.02
N HIS A 691 19.80 15.42 12.95
CA HIS A 691 20.01 16.86 12.92
C HIS A 691 19.22 17.57 14.04
N GLN A 692 17.95 17.16 14.28
CA GLN A 692 17.13 17.69 15.37
C GLN A 692 17.75 17.48 16.75
N VAL A 693 18.33 16.32 17.00
CA VAL A 693 19.02 16.04 18.27
C VAL A 693 20.24 16.94 18.44
N HIS A 694 21.05 17.12 17.41
CA HIS A 694 22.26 17.94 17.47
C HIS A 694 22.00 19.44 17.58
N GLU A 695 20.91 19.97 17.01
CA GLU A 695 20.56 21.40 17.16
C GLU A 695 20.14 21.77 18.59
N SER A 696 19.73 20.80 19.38
CA SER A 696 19.18 21.03 20.73
C SER A 696 20.20 20.74 21.84
N THR A 697 21.38 20.22 21.48
CA THR A 697 22.56 20.07 22.35
C THR A 697 23.50 21.25 22.19
#